data_3318801ff181dfc128f0f94477bb2cd7
#
_entry.id   3318801ff181dfc128f0f94477bb2cd7
#
_cell.length_a   1.000
_cell.length_b   1.000
_cell.length_c   1.000
_cell.angle_alpha   90.00
_cell.angle_beta   90.00
_cell.angle_gamma   90.00
#
_symmetry.space_group_name_H-M   'P 1'
#
loop_
_entity.id
_entity.type
_entity.pdbx_description
1 polymer ?
#
loop_
_entity_poly.entity_id
_entity_poly.type
_entity_poly.pdbx_seq_one_letter_code
_entity_poly.pdbx_strand_id
1 'polypeptide(L)'
;MRLIQAQTAIYVTAIFAVLISSCVRATELAIANFNNQAMHWTWGDYQYSTGPTQTRIYDPVDSTGGAGRSLGNLNLSSLADARWVVDFTKNAGNGSNNFSITLADSSDRRGTWTFNTTGVVTGTPTTMVSTTTLDSPTGGTDQANLDLSHISFFQIDGEWSNPNPFDFSFDNLKLSTEVAPPSPYPGYEADAPWRAEAAARIDAIRKADFNIHVTDATGRPVSGATVDVAMQQHEFGFGSAVTASRLRDNNLANAVYKQKVEQLFNIATLENDLKWPAWVGEWGSGFTQAGALAAVDWLQANDIDVRGHNIIWPGYSNLPNSLKQILDSAPLDASEQAALRAAINNRIDDIASRFAGKLSAWDVVNEPWDNHDVMDNLPEGNAAMADWFERVRANDPTAVLYLNDYNILSTGGATNTAKQQFYYDTLATLKNSGAPLGGIGFQGHFNESSLTGPEQVWEILDRFEALGLDMQITEFDFGTEDEQLQAAYTRDFLTAIFAHEGMDDFVMWGFWENAHWWPDAAMFRSDWSIKPNGEAYMDLVFDQWWTDETLASDAQGLAAIRGFKGKYLITVTLNGETVVVPATLTDGGLELAIALPVLAGDFDGDGKVDGRDFLVWQRNPGVGDLADWQANYGLSITTDLSSSVVPEPTALLLATITLLLSSKRNSFW
;
A
#
# COMPACT_ATOMS: atom_id res chain seq x y z
N MET A 1 28.89 11.68 53.60
CA MET A 1 27.79 10.73 53.47
C MET A 1 26.49 11.19 54.16
N ARG A 2 26.33 12.48 54.45
CA ARG A 2 25.10 13.08 55.06
C ARG A 2 24.52 14.27 54.25
N LEU A 3 25.08 14.58 53.07
CA LEU A 3 24.59 15.67 52.19
C LEU A 3 23.88 15.17 50.92
N ILE A 4 23.88 13.85 50.64
CA ILE A 4 23.23 13.29 49.46
C ILE A 4 21.79 12.81 49.75
N GLN A 5 21.41 12.65 51.03
CA GLN A 5 20.03 12.23 51.38
C GLN A 5 19.01 13.40 51.50
N ALA A 6 19.47 14.64 51.52
CA ALA A 6 18.55 15.79 51.59
C ALA A 6 18.10 16.32 50.23
N GLN A 7 18.78 15.99 49.12
CA GLN A 7 18.37 16.42 47.79
C GLN A 7 17.39 15.47 47.11
N THR A 8 17.36 14.19 47.50
CA THR A 8 16.43 13.20 46.92
C THR A 8 15.01 13.32 47.50
N ALA A 9 14.88 13.84 48.71
CA ALA A 9 13.57 14.03 49.35
C ALA A 9 12.79 15.25 48.81
N ILE A 10 13.49 16.27 48.29
CA ILE A 10 12.86 17.48 47.75
C ILE A 10 12.34 17.25 46.31
N TYR A 11 12.98 16.39 45.54
CA TYR A 11 12.52 16.06 44.18
C TYR A 11 11.31 15.10 44.14
N VAL A 12 11.16 14.20 45.12
CA VAL A 12 10.01 13.28 45.18
C VAL A 12 8.75 14.01 45.67
N THR A 13 8.89 15.05 46.53
CA THR A 13 7.74 15.84 46.99
C THR A 13 7.26 16.86 45.93
N ALA A 14 8.13 17.34 45.05
CA ALA A 14 7.75 18.23 43.94
C ALA A 14 7.06 17.50 42.77
N ILE A 15 7.42 16.23 42.53
CA ILE A 15 6.77 15.41 41.49
C ILE A 15 5.38 14.94 41.95
N PHE A 16 5.14 14.70 43.23
CA PHE A 16 3.82 14.36 43.78
C PHE A 16 2.87 15.56 43.89
N ALA A 17 3.39 16.79 44.02
CA ALA A 17 2.56 18.00 44.07
C ALA A 17 2.10 18.50 42.68
N VAL A 18 2.76 18.09 41.59
CA VAL A 18 2.33 18.40 40.20
C VAL A 18 1.30 17.41 39.67
N LEU A 19 1.20 16.20 40.26
CA LEU A 19 0.23 15.17 39.87
C LEU A 19 -1.15 15.24 40.56
N ILE A 20 -1.36 16.20 41.50
CA ILE A 20 -2.63 16.35 42.22
C ILE A 20 -3.42 17.59 41.78
N SER A 21 -2.98 18.33 40.76
CA SER A 21 -3.63 19.55 40.27
C SER A 21 -4.30 19.41 38.90
N SER A 22 -4.51 18.19 38.38
CA SER A 22 -5.43 17.95 37.28
C SER A 22 -6.79 17.52 37.85
N CYS A 23 -7.53 18.51 38.32
CA CYS A 23 -8.85 18.31 38.88
C CYS A 23 -9.88 18.00 37.79
N VAL A 24 -10.49 16.86 37.95
CA VAL A 24 -11.76 16.35 37.39
C VAL A 24 -12.66 17.47 36.86
N ARG A 25 -12.65 17.68 35.53
CA ARG A 25 -13.77 18.28 34.83
C ARG A 25 -14.86 17.21 34.70
N ALA A 26 -16.13 17.63 34.78
CA ALA A 26 -17.23 16.75 34.48
C ALA A 26 -17.04 16.19 33.05
N THR A 27 -16.93 14.89 32.96
CA THR A 27 -16.43 14.21 31.78
C THR A 27 -17.56 13.80 30.86
N GLU A 28 -18.81 13.82 31.36
CA GLU A 28 -20.00 13.49 30.59
C GLU A 28 -21.16 14.42 30.92
N LEU A 29 -21.97 14.77 29.90
CA LEU A 29 -23.24 15.49 30.03
C LEU A 29 -24.32 14.81 29.19
N ALA A 30 -25.35 14.27 29.82
CA ALA A 30 -26.53 13.76 29.11
C ALA A 30 -27.36 14.92 28.49
N ILE A 31 -27.58 14.87 27.19
CA ILE A 31 -28.41 15.85 26.45
C ILE A 31 -29.84 15.35 26.32
N ALA A 32 -30.02 14.08 25.96
CA ALA A 32 -31.33 13.44 25.91
C ALA A 32 -31.19 11.95 26.22
N ASN A 33 -32.15 11.39 26.99
CA ASN A 33 -32.20 9.95 27.26
C ASN A 33 -33.30 9.24 26.45
N PHE A 34 -34.09 9.97 25.67
CA PHE A 34 -35.17 9.52 24.81
C PHE A 34 -36.24 8.62 25.46
N ASN A 35 -36.20 8.43 26.79
CA ASN A 35 -37.15 7.61 27.55
C ASN A 35 -38.48 8.34 27.71
N ASN A 36 -39.50 7.96 26.94
CA ASN A 36 -40.80 8.66 26.86
C ASN A 36 -40.63 10.16 26.51
N GLN A 37 -39.55 10.55 25.87
CA GLN A 37 -39.26 11.95 25.49
C GLN A 37 -39.84 12.29 24.13
N ALA A 38 -40.82 13.19 24.09
CA ALA A 38 -41.38 13.72 22.86
C ALA A 38 -40.41 14.72 22.22
N MET A 39 -40.31 14.70 20.91
CA MET A 39 -39.70 15.79 20.14
C MET A 39 -40.64 17.02 20.20
N HIS A 40 -40.06 18.22 20.18
CA HIS A 40 -40.86 19.45 20.28
C HIS A 40 -41.36 19.92 18.91
N TRP A 41 -40.68 19.55 17.82
CA TRP A 41 -41.10 19.79 16.45
C TRP A 41 -40.53 18.74 15.51
N THR A 42 -41.12 18.64 14.33
CA THR A 42 -40.57 17.98 13.15
C THR A 42 -40.61 18.95 11.97
N TRP A 43 -39.80 18.70 10.97
CA TRP A 43 -39.83 19.37 9.68
C TRP A 43 -39.63 18.34 8.56
N GLY A 44 -39.99 18.68 7.31
CA GLY A 44 -40.22 17.66 6.30
C GLY A 44 -41.42 16.78 6.65
N ASP A 45 -41.50 15.58 6.14
CA ASP A 45 -42.54 14.61 6.40
C ASP A 45 -42.23 13.69 7.62
N TYR A 46 -41.23 14.11 8.44
CA TYR A 46 -40.75 13.37 9.60
C TYR A 46 -41.82 13.21 10.69
N GLN A 47 -41.83 12.02 11.24
CA GLN A 47 -42.66 11.60 12.35
C GLN A 47 -41.82 11.04 13.51
N TYR A 48 -42.37 11.00 14.71
CA TYR A 48 -41.74 10.33 15.83
C TYR A 48 -42.72 9.54 16.64
N SER A 49 -42.25 8.50 17.33
CA SER A 49 -43.00 7.77 18.34
C SER A 49 -42.15 7.52 19.58
N THR A 50 -42.69 7.82 20.76
CA THR A 50 -41.98 7.64 22.02
C THR A 50 -42.22 6.26 22.61
N GLY A 51 -41.16 5.67 23.16
CA GLY A 51 -41.20 4.42 23.91
C GLY A 51 -40.57 4.57 25.29
N PRO A 52 -40.68 3.54 26.14
CA PRO A 52 -40.18 3.60 27.53
C PRO A 52 -38.66 3.75 27.61
N THR A 53 -37.91 3.30 26.60
CA THR A 53 -36.43 3.30 26.55
C THR A 53 -35.86 4.03 25.35
N GLN A 54 -36.68 4.45 24.37
CA GLN A 54 -36.19 5.07 23.14
C GLN A 54 -37.27 5.90 22.46
N THR A 55 -36.86 6.83 21.60
CA THR A 55 -37.74 7.55 20.69
C THR A 55 -37.37 7.18 19.25
N ARG A 56 -38.32 6.67 18.47
CA ARG A 56 -38.17 6.41 17.04
C ARG A 56 -38.49 7.69 16.28
N ILE A 57 -37.61 8.05 15.35
CA ILE A 57 -37.73 9.17 14.40
C ILE A 57 -37.68 8.55 13.01
N TYR A 58 -38.69 8.85 12.17
CA TYR A 58 -38.80 8.20 10.87
C TYR A 58 -39.54 9.03 9.83
N ASP A 59 -39.17 8.82 8.59
CA ASP A 59 -39.89 9.19 7.39
C ASP A 59 -39.91 7.98 6.45
N PRO A 60 -41.10 7.44 6.08
CA PRO A 60 -41.17 6.25 5.24
C PRO A 60 -40.92 6.53 3.75
N VAL A 61 -40.74 7.78 3.33
CA VAL A 61 -40.66 8.19 1.93
C VAL A 61 -39.24 8.57 1.56
N ASP A 62 -38.64 9.49 2.31
CA ASP A 62 -37.27 9.97 2.05
C ASP A 62 -36.54 10.34 3.36
N SER A 63 -35.34 10.88 3.23
CA SER A 63 -34.53 11.29 4.38
C SER A 63 -34.44 12.82 4.54
N THR A 64 -35.20 13.60 3.77
CA THR A 64 -35.14 15.07 3.81
C THR A 64 -36.02 15.61 4.93
N GLY A 65 -35.46 15.77 6.11
CA GLY A 65 -36.20 16.27 7.25
C GLY A 65 -35.49 16.04 8.56
N GLY A 66 -36.20 16.28 9.65
CA GLY A 66 -35.65 16.08 10.97
C GLY A 66 -36.65 16.28 12.10
N ALA A 67 -36.20 15.98 13.32
CA ALA A 67 -36.95 16.18 14.53
C ALA A 67 -36.09 16.85 15.61
N GLY A 68 -36.60 17.89 16.26
CA GLY A 68 -35.85 18.68 17.20
C GLY A 68 -36.45 18.85 18.57
N ARG A 69 -35.60 19.25 19.52
CA ARG A 69 -35.99 19.48 20.92
C ARG A 69 -35.26 20.68 21.48
N SER A 70 -36.01 21.58 22.15
CA SER A 70 -35.45 22.72 22.86
C SER A 70 -34.63 22.30 24.08
N LEU A 71 -33.50 22.92 24.26
CA LEU A 71 -32.59 22.82 25.41
C LEU A 71 -32.69 24.05 26.33
N GLY A 72 -33.55 25.02 25.97
CA GLY A 72 -33.63 26.29 26.68
C GLY A 72 -32.46 27.19 26.35
N ASN A 73 -31.57 27.38 27.28
CA ASN A 73 -30.32 28.17 27.07
C ASN A 73 -29.19 27.43 27.76
N LEU A 74 -28.78 26.30 27.16
CA LEU A 74 -27.78 25.41 27.74
C LEU A 74 -26.37 25.92 27.42
N ASN A 75 -25.51 25.99 28.44
CA ASN A 75 -24.11 26.36 28.28
C ASN A 75 -23.24 25.10 28.16
N LEU A 76 -22.63 24.90 26.99
CA LEU A 76 -21.75 23.80 26.65
C LEU A 76 -20.27 24.22 26.46
N SER A 77 -19.93 25.48 26.74
CA SER A 77 -18.57 26.02 26.48
C SER A 77 -17.45 25.29 27.24
N SER A 78 -17.75 24.65 28.39
CA SER A 78 -16.78 23.84 29.13
C SER A 78 -16.57 22.43 28.56
N LEU A 79 -17.36 22.06 27.55
CA LEU A 79 -17.32 20.77 26.86
C LEU A 79 -16.95 20.94 25.39
N ALA A 80 -16.27 22.00 25.00
CA ALA A 80 -15.87 22.27 23.63
C ALA A 80 -15.06 21.13 23.01
N ASP A 81 -14.21 20.48 23.79
CA ASP A 81 -13.40 19.32 23.46
C ASP A 81 -14.11 17.96 23.58
N ALA A 82 -15.41 17.95 23.99
CA ALA A 82 -16.19 16.73 24.09
C ALA A 82 -16.65 16.24 22.71
N ARG A 83 -16.92 14.94 22.64
CA ARG A 83 -17.54 14.29 21.46
C ARG A 83 -18.95 13.88 21.76
N TRP A 84 -19.78 13.85 20.72
CA TRP A 84 -21.08 13.22 20.81
C TRP A 84 -20.93 11.72 20.97
N VAL A 85 -21.72 11.16 21.89
CA VAL A 85 -21.96 9.72 22.04
C VAL A 85 -23.45 9.50 21.91
N VAL A 86 -23.88 8.65 20.99
CA VAL A 86 -25.29 8.39 20.71
C VAL A 86 -25.55 6.88 20.64
N ASP A 87 -26.55 6.41 21.42
CA ASP A 87 -27.07 5.07 21.31
C ASP A 87 -28.29 5.07 20.39
N PHE A 88 -28.30 4.18 19.40
CA PHE A 88 -29.39 4.10 18.43
C PHE A 88 -29.58 2.68 17.89
N THR A 89 -30.70 2.47 17.21
CA THR A 89 -30.99 1.25 16.44
C THR A 89 -31.43 1.65 15.04
N LYS A 90 -30.78 1.12 14.01
CA LYS A 90 -31.20 1.23 12.60
C LYS A 90 -32.37 0.26 12.39
N ASN A 91 -33.57 0.76 12.11
CA ASN A 91 -34.77 -0.05 11.99
C ASN A 91 -34.91 -0.69 10.59
N ALA A 92 -35.75 -1.73 10.47
CA ALA A 92 -35.91 -2.50 9.23
C ALA A 92 -36.47 -1.70 8.04
N GLY A 93 -37.11 -0.55 8.30
CA GLY A 93 -37.62 0.37 7.25
C GLY A 93 -36.61 1.37 6.76
N ASN A 94 -35.39 1.42 7.34
CA ASN A 94 -34.41 2.43 7.03
C ASN A 94 -33.66 2.12 5.74
N GLY A 95 -33.58 3.10 4.84
CA GLY A 95 -32.76 3.08 3.65
C GLY A 95 -31.63 4.13 3.65
N SER A 96 -31.59 5.02 4.67
CA SER A 96 -30.55 6.03 4.81
C SER A 96 -29.27 5.44 5.41
N ASN A 97 -28.13 5.95 4.96
CA ASN A 97 -26.82 5.56 5.48
C ASN A 97 -26.25 6.56 6.50
N ASN A 98 -26.94 7.68 6.74
CA ASN A 98 -26.47 8.70 7.65
C ASN A 98 -27.63 9.24 8.50
N PHE A 99 -27.28 9.77 9.67
CA PHE A 99 -28.06 10.77 10.38
C PHE A 99 -27.11 11.84 10.91
N SER A 100 -27.65 13.02 11.21
CA SER A 100 -26.86 14.13 11.75
C SER A 100 -27.46 14.62 13.07
N ILE A 101 -26.60 15.13 13.96
CA ILE A 101 -27.00 15.88 15.14
C ILE A 101 -26.65 17.34 14.89
N THR A 102 -27.64 18.22 14.94
CA THR A 102 -27.46 19.67 14.78
C THR A 102 -27.72 20.37 16.11
N LEU A 103 -26.81 21.24 16.55
CA LEU A 103 -27.05 22.22 17.59
C LEU A 103 -27.31 23.58 16.97
N ALA A 104 -28.19 24.37 17.61
CA ALA A 104 -28.34 25.78 17.29
C ALA A 104 -28.21 26.63 18.54
N ASP A 105 -27.58 27.78 18.39
CA ASP A 105 -27.53 28.79 19.46
C ASP A 105 -28.73 29.73 19.44
N SER A 106 -28.76 30.69 20.35
CA SER A 106 -29.83 31.67 20.48
C SER A 106 -29.95 32.67 19.29
N SER A 107 -28.95 32.67 18.41
CA SER A 107 -28.92 33.47 17.18
C SER A 107 -29.19 32.63 15.93
N ASP A 108 -29.59 31.36 16.09
CA ASP A 108 -29.81 30.35 15.02
C ASP A 108 -28.56 30.04 14.16
N ARG A 109 -27.36 30.24 14.72
CA ARG A 109 -26.15 29.70 14.14
C ARG A 109 -26.10 28.22 14.49
N ARG A 110 -25.71 27.38 13.52
CA ARG A 110 -25.86 25.91 13.63
C ARG A 110 -24.55 25.19 13.37
N GLY A 111 -24.22 24.22 14.21
CA GLY A 111 -23.19 23.23 13.99
C GLY A 111 -23.82 21.86 13.84
N THR A 112 -23.36 21.08 12.86
CA THR A 112 -23.87 19.75 12.52
C THR A 112 -22.76 18.72 12.57
N TRP A 113 -23.04 17.54 13.16
CA TRP A 113 -22.15 16.37 13.22
C TRP A 113 -22.87 15.21 12.57
N THR A 114 -22.27 14.65 11.51
CA THR A 114 -22.86 13.54 10.74
C THR A 114 -22.29 12.19 11.19
N PHE A 115 -23.17 11.20 11.30
CA PHE A 115 -22.87 9.82 11.69
C PHE A 115 -23.16 8.91 10.50
N ASN A 116 -22.14 8.24 9.99
CA ASN A 116 -22.26 7.27 8.91
C ASN A 116 -22.64 5.90 9.48
N THR A 117 -23.79 5.39 9.10
CA THR A 117 -24.36 4.11 9.55
C THR A 117 -24.24 2.99 8.51
N THR A 118 -23.38 3.17 7.49
CA THR A 118 -23.04 2.10 6.54
C THR A 118 -22.43 0.93 7.32
N GLY A 119 -22.87 -0.28 7.05
CA GLY A 119 -22.41 -1.47 7.77
C GLY A 119 -23.07 -1.72 9.15
N VAL A 120 -23.83 -0.78 9.69
CA VAL A 120 -24.59 -1.01 10.94
C VAL A 120 -25.69 -2.03 10.71
N VAL A 121 -25.69 -3.10 11.53
CA VAL A 121 -26.64 -4.20 11.42
C VAL A 121 -28.04 -3.74 11.86
N THR A 122 -29.01 -3.89 10.97
CA THR A 122 -30.41 -3.54 11.23
C THR A 122 -30.98 -4.30 12.43
N GLY A 123 -31.64 -3.58 13.31
CA GLY A 123 -32.28 -4.14 14.52
C GLY A 123 -31.32 -4.33 15.72
N THR A 124 -30.05 -4.03 15.57
CA THR A 124 -29.03 -4.14 16.62
C THR A 124 -28.80 -2.78 17.29
N PRO A 125 -28.97 -2.66 18.64
CA PRO A 125 -28.55 -1.46 19.36
C PRO A 125 -27.07 -1.19 19.17
N THR A 126 -26.73 0.04 18.79
CA THR A 126 -25.37 0.46 18.44
C THR A 126 -25.04 1.79 19.12
N THR A 127 -23.82 1.93 19.64
CA THR A 127 -23.29 3.21 20.14
C THR A 127 -22.32 3.76 19.13
N MET A 128 -22.46 5.04 18.77
CA MET A 128 -21.50 5.76 17.92
C MET A 128 -20.97 7.00 18.61
N VAL A 129 -19.75 7.37 18.26
CA VAL A 129 -19.04 8.57 18.71
C VAL A 129 -18.80 9.48 17.51
N SER A 130 -18.94 10.81 17.69
CA SER A 130 -18.65 11.75 16.61
C SER A 130 -17.16 11.75 16.24
N THR A 131 -16.85 11.92 14.96
CA THR A 131 -15.49 11.99 14.46
C THR A 131 -14.75 13.26 14.92
N THR A 132 -15.50 14.36 15.12
CA THR A 132 -14.96 15.64 15.57
C THR A 132 -15.52 16.03 16.94
N THR A 133 -14.91 16.99 17.59
CA THR A 133 -15.30 17.57 18.88
C THR A 133 -16.45 18.56 18.73
N LEU A 134 -17.01 19.00 19.86
CA LEU A 134 -18.15 19.91 19.87
C LEU A 134 -17.82 21.31 19.30
N ASP A 135 -16.58 21.76 19.41
CA ASP A 135 -16.09 23.03 18.83
C ASP A 135 -15.73 22.93 17.35
N SER A 136 -15.79 21.73 16.76
CA SER A 136 -15.37 21.43 15.39
C SER A 136 -16.48 20.71 14.61
N PRO A 137 -17.66 21.33 14.39
CA PRO A 137 -18.74 20.72 13.62
C PRO A 137 -18.35 20.49 12.17
N THR A 138 -18.85 19.39 11.57
CA THR A 138 -18.56 19.01 10.19
C THR A 138 -19.42 19.76 9.15
N GLY A 139 -20.45 20.48 9.60
CA GLY A 139 -21.36 21.25 8.76
C GLY A 139 -22.21 22.21 9.57
N GLY A 140 -23.15 22.90 8.92
CA GLY A 140 -24.10 23.81 9.55
C GLY A 140 -24.11 25.22 8.94
N THR A 141 -25.04 26.06 9.44
CA THR A 141 -25.15 27.46 9.01
C THR A 141 -24.35 28.34 9.97
N ASP A 142 -23.35 29.07 9.45
CA ASP A 142 -22.46 29.92 10.25
C ASP A 142 -21.78 29.14 11.41
N GLN A 143 -21.38 27.91 11.11
CA GLN A 143 -20.87 26.94 12.10
C GLN A 143 -19.61 27.42 12.84
N ALA A 144 -18.75 28.20 12.17
CA ALA A 144 -17.51 28.73 12.76
C ALA A 144 -17.77 29.73 13.89
N ASN A 145 -18.97 30.27 13.97
CA ASN A 145 -19.39 31.25 14.97
C ASN A 145 -20.45 30.71 15.95
N LEU A 146 -20.67 29.39 15.99
CA LEU A 146 -21.61 28.75 16.93
C LEU A 146 -21.24 29.10 18.37
N ASP A 147 -22.17 29.70 19.11
CA ASP A 147 -21.96 30.08 20.50
C ASP A 147 -22.38 28.96 21.46
N LEU A 148 -21.42 28.12 21.83
CA LEU A 148 -21.63 27.01 22.77
C LEU A 148 -22.10 27.45 24.16
N SER A 149 -22.01 28.72 24.52
CA SER A 149 -22.49 29.23 25.81
C SER A 149 -24.02 29.47 25.86
N HIS A 150 -24.69 29.45 24.70
CA HIS A 150 -26.13 29.78 24.58
C HIS A 150 -26.87 28.84 23.63
N ILE A 151 -26.74 27.53 23.80
CA ILE A 151 -27.42 26.54 22.95
C ILE A 151 -28.91 26.48 23.24
N SER A 152 -29.72 26.72 22.21
CA SER A 152 -31.18 26.78 22.28
C SER A 152 -31.89 25.44 22.01
N PHE A 153 -31.34 24.61 21.09
CA PHE A 153 -31.91 23.31 20.78
C PHE A 153 -30.89 22.34 20.18
N PHE A 154 -31.23 21.06 20.18
CA PHE A 154 -30.65 20.07 19.29
C PHE A 154 -31.73 19.53 18.33
N GLN A 155 -31.27 18.99 17.20
CA GLN A 155 -32.10 18.37 16.17
C GLN A 155 -31.40 17.13 15.63
N ILE A 156 -32.16 16.10 15.32
CA ILE A 156 -31.69 14.94 14.57
C ILE A 156 -32.25 15.07 13.16
N ASP A 157 -31.33 15.06 12.18
CA ASP A 157 -31.63 15.27 10.78
C ASP A 157 -31.25 14.04 9.96
N GLY A 158 -31.98 13.78 8.89
CA GLY A 158 -31.60 12.87 7.84
C GLY A 158 -30.75 13.55 6.76
N GLU A 159 -30.52 12.85 5.67
CA GLU A 159 -29.74 13.35 4.52
C GLU A 159 -30.60 14.23 3.60
N TRP A 160 -30.14 15.42 3.32
CA TRP A 160 -30.81 16.31 2.38
C TRP A 160 -30.85 15.73 0.96
N SER A 161 -32.03 15.73 0.35
CA SER A 161 -32.27 15.21 -1.03
C SER A 161 -32.02 13.70 -1.23
N ASN A 162 -31.94 12.92 -0.15
CA ASN A 162 -31.84 11.47 -0.25
C ASN A 162 -33.24 10.85 -0.36
N PRO A 163 -33.57 10.13 -1.46
CA PRO A 163 -34.90 9.55 -1.69
C PRO A 163 -35.16 8.27 -0.88
N ASN A 164 -34.24 7.84 -0.04
CA ASN A 164 -34.39 6.63 0.76
C ASN A 164 -35.07 6.92 2.10
N PRO A 165 -35.91 6.01 2.62
CA PRO A 165 -36.57 6.18 3.91
C PRO A 165 -35.58 6.36 5.06
N PHE A 166 -35.96 7.19 6.03
CA PHE A 166 -35.25 7.37 7.30
C PHE A 166 -35.99 6.64 8.42
N ASP A 167 -35.34 5.80 9.19
CA ASP A 167 -35.96 5.08 10.29
C ASP A 167 -34.94 4.63 11.34
N PHE A 168 -34.77 5.44 12.38
CA PHE A 168 -33.89 5.15 13.50
C PHE A 168 -34.63 5.31 14.84
N SER A 169 -34.27 4.47 15.80
CA SER A 169 -34.67 4.62 17.21
C SER A 169 -33.46 5.08 18.02
N PHE A 170 -33.59 6.20 18.73
CA PHE A 170 -32.55 6.79 19.56
C PHE A 170 -32.82 6.55 21.04
N ASP A 171 -31.75 6.26 21.80
CA ASP A 171 -31.78 6.07 23.25
C ASP A 171 -31.00 7.19 23.95
N ASN A 172 -29.72 7.03 24.23
CA ASN A 172 -28.93 8.03 24.93
C ASN A 172 -28.21 8.95 23.95
N LEU A 173 -28.28 10.25 24.20
CA LEU A 173 -27.47 11.26 23.55
C LEU A 173 -26.72 12.04 24.61
N LYS A 174 -25.40 11.98 24.59
CA LYS A 174 -24.54 12.66 25.57
C LYS A 174 -23.30 13.25 24.91
N LEU A 175 -22.66 14.17 25.61
CA LEU A 175 -21.33 14.66 25.34
C LEU A 175 -20.34 14.02 26.32
N SER A 176 -19.16 13.62 25.87
CA SER A 176 -18.11 13.05 26.70
C SER A 176 -16.71 13.53 26.25
N THR A 177 -15.85 13.85 27.20
CA THR A 177 -14.42 14.18 26.96
C THR A 177 -13.52 12.97 27.15
N GLU A 178 -14.04 11.82 27.57
CA GLU A 178 -13.28 10.59 27.85
C GLU A 178 -13.30 9.57 26.70
N VAL A 179 -14.04 9.86 25.65
CA VAL A 179 -14.15 8.94 24.50
C VAL A 179 -13.14 9.30 23.42
N ALA A 180 -12.39 8.32 22.96
CA ALA A 180 -11.54 8.46 21.80
C ALA A 180 -12.41 8.66 20.53
N PRO A 181 -11.88 9.31 19.47
CA PRO A 181 -12.53 9.31 18.17
C PRO A 181 -12.76 7.85 17.71
N PRO A 182 -13.78 7.58 16.91
CA PRO A 182 -13.93 6.26 16.31
C PRO A 182 -12.70 5.95 15.45
N SER A 183 -12.34 4.67 15.45
CA SER A 183 -11.25 4.21 14.57
C SER A 183 -11.59 4.50 13.12
N PRO A 184 -10.67 5.04 12.33
CA PRO A 184 -10.90 5.35 10.92
C PRO A 184 -11.28 4.12 10.08
N TYR A 185 -10.79 2.95 10.47
CA TYR A 185 -11.10 1.63 9.91
C TYR A 185 -10.86 0.55 10.95
N PRO A 186 -11.48 -0.64 10.83
CA PRO A 186 -11.25 -1.77 11.73
C PRO A 186 -9.76 -2.17 11.75
N GLY A 187 -9.19 -2.35 12.94
CA GLY A 187 -7.78 -2.73 13.10
C GLY A 187 -6.78 -1.57 13.06
N TYR A 188 -7.26 -0.32 13.11
CA TYR A 188 -6.41 0.88 13.16
C TYR A 188 -5.55 0.95 14.44
N GLU A 189 -6.03 0.40 15.54
CA GLU A 189 -5.40 0.49 16.85
C GLU A 189 -3.96 -0.07 16.83
N ALA A 190 -3.07 0.56 17.58
CA ALA A 190 -1.64 0.20 17.59
C ALA A 190 -1.39 -1.24 18.11
N ASP A 191 -2.29 -1.76 18.95
CA ASP A 191 -2.25 -3.09 19.55
C ASP A 191 -3.24 -4.09 18.88
N ALA A 192 -3.77 -3.76 17.70
CA ALA A 192 -4.67 -4.64 16.97
C ALA A 192 -4.01 -6.00 16.67
N PRO A 193 -4.69 -7.12 16.93
CA PRO A 193 -4.10 -8.47 16.84
C PRO A 193 -3.51 -8.83 15.47
N TRP A 194 -4.09 -8.32 14.40
CA TRP A 194 -3.64 -8.57 13.03
C TRP A 194 -2.17 -8.15 12.80
N ARG A 195 -1.64 -7.17 13.55
CA ARG A 195 -0.26 -6.70 13.40
C ARG A 195 0.76 -7.77 13.74
N ALA A 196 0.52 -8.51 14.83
CA ALA A 196 1.37 -9.64 15.21
C ALA A 196 1.24 -10.81 14.23
N GLU A 197 0.04 -11.05 13.72
CA GLU A 197 -0.21 -12.05 12.69
C GLU A 197 0.48 -11.68 11.37
N ALA A 198 0.39 -10.42 10.93
CA ALA A 198 1.09 -9.94 9.74
C ALA A 198 2.61 -10.14 9.85
N ALA A 199 3.20 -9.78 10.99
CA ALA A 199 4.63 -9.97 11.22
C ALA A 199 5.04 -11.46 11.12
N ALA A 200 4.23 -12.36 11.68
CA ALA A 200 4.47 -13.81 11.60
C ALA A 200 4.32 -14.34 10.15
N ARG A 201 3.30 -13.89 9.42
CA ARG A 201 3.10 -14.24 8.01
C ARG A 201 4.27 -13.77 7.15
N ILE A 202 4.68 -12.49 7.29
CA ILE A 202 5.81 -11.90 6.56
C ILE A 202 7.09 -12.70 6.83
N ASP A 203 7.39 -13.04 8.09
CA ASP A 203 8.56 -13.86 8.40
C ASP A 203 8.51 -15.25 7.73
N ALA A 204 7.33 -15.85 7.68
CA ALA A 204 7.14 -17.17 7.08
C ALA A 204 7.25 -17.15 5.54
N ILE A 205 6.62 -16.18 4.88
CA ILE A 205 6.44 -16.20 3.41
C ILE A 205 7.43 -15.30 2.64
N ARG A 206 7.99 -14.24 3.29
CA ARG A 206 8.86 -13.27 2.60
C ARG A 206 10.34 -13.45 2.93
N LYS A 207 10.69 -14.31 3.88
CA LYS A 207 12.08 -14.61 4.24
C LYS A 207 12.44 -16.06 4.00
N ALA A 208 13.73 -16.27 3.72
CA ALA A 208 14.32 -17.60 3.60
C ALA A 208 15.73 -17.63 4.21
N ASP A 209 16.30 -18.83 4.33
CA ASP A 209 17.58 -19.02 4.98
C ASP A 209 18.74 -18.83 4.00
N PHE A 210 19.74 -18.04 4.41
CA PHE A 210 21.04 -17.93 3.79
C PHE A 210 22.05 -18.78 4.54
N ASN A 211 22.78 -19.65 3.85
CA ASN A 211 23.93 -20.38 4.35
C ASN A 211 25.14 -20.08 3.46
N ILE A 212 26.07 -19.29 3.97
CA ILE A 212 27.27 -18.86 3.26
C ILE A 212 28.46 -19.63 3.81
N HIS A 213 29.04 -20.51 3.00
CA HIS A 213 30.18 -21.33 3.33
C HIS A 213 31.46 -20.68 2.82
N VAL A 214 32.26 -20.16 3.73
CA VAL A 214 33.53 -19.50 3.42
C VAL A 214 34.66 -20.51 3.52
N THR A 215 35.44 -20.65 2.45
CA THR A 215 36.61 -21.55 2.38
C THR A 215 37.86 -20.78 1.97
N ASP A 216 39.03 -21.36 2.22
CA ASP A 216 40.30 -20.93 1.65
C ASP A 216 40.48 -21.43 0.20
N ALA A 217 41.58 -21.06 -0.45
CA ALA A 217 41.93 -21.48 -1.80
C ALA A 217 42.08 -23.00 -1.94
N THR A 218 42.18 -23.75 -0.85
CA THR A 218 42.30 -25.23 -0.83
C THR A 218 40.96 -25.92 -0.49
N GLY A 219 39.88 -25.14 -0.27
CA GLY A 219 38.57 -25.65 0.08
C GLY A 219 38.36 -25.97 1.56
N ARG A 220 39.23 -25.50 2.46
CA ARG A 220 39.08 -25.67 3.90
C ARG A 220 38.21 -24.55 4.48
N PRO A 221 37.41 -24.85 5.51
CA PRO A 221 36.62 -23.82 6.18
C PRO A 221 37.48 -22.68 6.74
N VAL A 222 37.02 -21.45 6.56
CA VAL A 222 37.65 -20.24 7.09
C VAL A 222 36.78 -19.65 8.19
N SER A 223 37.35 -19.56 9.41
CA SER A 223 36.68 -18.95 10.56
C SER A 223 37.05 -17.46 10.67
N GLY A 224 36.10 -16.64 11.13
CA GLY A 224 36.33 -15.22 11.44
C GLY A 224 36.40 -14.31 10.20
N ALA A 225 36.06 -14.80 9.01
CA ALA A 225 35.85 -13.92 7.87
C ALA A 225 34.61 -13.05 8.10
N THR A 226 34.72 -11.76 7.78
CA THR A 226 33.57 -10.86 7.77
C THR A 226 32.73 -11.12 6.52
N VAL A 227 31.44 -11.31 6.70
CA VAL A 227 30.47 -11.57 5.64
C VAL A 227 29.40 -10.48 5.71
N ASP A 228 29.43 -9.56 4.75
CA ASP A 228 28.40 -8.54 4.59
C ASP A 228 27.35 -9.06 3.60
N VAL A 229 26.09 -9.10 4.06
CA VAL A 229 24.91 -9.54 3.30
C VAL A 229 24.07 -8.32 3.02
N ALA A 230 24.20 -7.72 1.84
CA ALA A 230 23.57 -6.46 1.47
C ALA A 230 22.50 -6.68 0.40
N MET A 231 21.23 -6.52 0.77
CA MET A 231 20.12 -6.58 -0.16
C MET A 231 20.22 -5.46 -1.22
N GLN A 232 19.87 -5.76 -2.45
CA GLN A 232 19.88 -4.82 -3.57
C GLN A 232 18.47 -4.57 -4.09
N GLN A 233 17.61 -5.58 -4.06
CA GLN A 233 16.25 -5.50 -4.59
C GLN A 233 15.39 -6.63 -3.98
N HIS A 234 14.13 -6.32 -3.65
CA HIS A 234 13.14 -7.32 -3.25
C HIS A 234 12.77 -8.27 -4.40
N GLU A 235 12.38 -9.50 -4.06
CA GLU A 235 11.65 -10.40 -4.97
C GLU A 235 10.23 -9.88 -5.20
N PHE A 236 9.55 -9.43 -4.14
CA PHE A 236 8.23 -8.82 -4.20
C PHE A 236 8.28 -7.49 -4.97
N GLY A 237 7.30 -7.28 -5.85
CA GLY A 237 7.24 -6.05 -6.65
C GLY A 237 6.72 -4.86 -5.85
N PHE A 238 7.58 -3.87 -5.62
CA PHE A 238 7.21 -2.56 -5.09
C PHE A 238 7.32 -1.52 -6.19
N GLY A 239 6.19 -0.96 -6.61
CA GLY A 239 6.14 -0.16 -7.83
C GLY A 239 5.30 1.10 -7.79
N SER A 240 5.31 1.80 -8.93
CA SER A 240 4.44 2.95 -9.15
C SER A 240 4.08 3.13 -10.62
N ALA A 241 2.93 3.78 -10.86
CA ALA A 241 2.66 4.37 -12.16
C ALA A 241 3.68 5.48 -12.46
N VAL A 242 4.15 5.52 -13.70
CA VAL A 242 5.17 6.45 -14.19
C VAL A 242 4.77 7.08 -15.52
N THR A 243 5.28 8.28 -15.79
CA THR A 243 5.02 9.02 -17.03
C THR A 243 6.15 8.82 -18.04
N ALA A 244 5.87 8.23 -19.20
CA ALA A 244 6.87 7.90 -20.21
C ALA A 244 7.69 9.11 -20.68
N SER A 245 7.08 10.28 -20.86
CA SER A 245 7.81 11.50 -21.27
C SER A 245 8.85 11.93 -20.24
N ARG A 246 8.60 11.70 -18.94
CA ARG A 246 9.57 12.03 -17.87
C ARG A 246 10.75 11.05 -17.83
N LEU A 247 10.55 9.81 -18.19
CA LEU A 247 11.60 8.80 -18.29
C LEU A 247 12.48 9.01 -19.53
N ARG A 248 11.86 9.43 -20.64
CA ARG A 248 12.54 9.63 -21.92
C ARG A 248 13.37 10.91 -21.99
N ASP A 249 12.84 12.01 -21.49
CA ASP A 249 13.43 13.33 -21.69
C ASP A 249 14.58 13.61 -20.70
N ASN A 250 15.73 14.01 -21.23
CA ASN A 250 16.93 14.29 -20.45
C ASN A 250 17.05 15.78 -20.06
N ASN A 251 16.10 16.28 -19.27
CA ASN A 251 16.16 17.60 -18.67
C ASN A 251 16.34 17.52 -17.14
N LEU A 252 16.77 18.62 -16.50
CA LEU A 252 17.03 18.64 -15.06
C LEU A 252 15.78 18.33 -14.20
N ALA A 253 14.61 18.76 -14.66
CA ALA A 253 13.36 18.50 -13.93
C ALA A 253 13.03 17.00 -13.89
N ASN A 254 13.37 16.26 -14.94
CA ASN A 254 13.15 14.82 -15.02
C ASN A 254 14.28 14.00 -14.39
N ALA A 255 15.45 14.59 -14.14
CA ALA A 255 16.58 13.87 -13.52
C ALA A 255 16.24 13.37 -12.12
N VAL A 256 15.59 14.21 -11.29
CA VAL A 256 15.14 13.80 -9.94
C VAL A 256 14.04 12.73 -10.03
N TYR A 257 13.09 12.89 -10.98
CA TYR A 257 12.05 11.90 -11.21
C TYR A 257 12.63 10.51 -11.53
N LYS A 258 13.55 10.44 -12.49
CA LYS A 258 14.26 9.20 -12.86
C LYS A 258 15.02 8.60 -11.68
N GLN A 259 15.78 9.43 -10.96
CA GLN A 259 16.51 8.99 -9.77
C GLN A 259 15.58 8.38 -8.71
N LYS A 260 14.40 8.99 -8.50
CA LYS A 260 13.42 8.43 -7.55
C LYS A 260 12.83 7.11 -8.05
N VAL A 261 12.52 6.98 -9.33
CA VAL A 261 12.06 5.71 -9.92
C VAL A 261 13.11 4.61 -9.74
N GLU A 262 14.37 4.87 -10.06
CA GLU A 262 15.48 3.92 -9.88
C GLU A 262 15.72 3.53 -8.41
N GLN A 263 15.48 4.45 -7.47
CA GLN A 263 15.74 4.23 -6.05
C GLN A 263 14.63 3.52 -5.31
N LEU A 264 13.39 3.67 -5.75
CA LEU A 264 12.21 3.31 -4.97
C LEU A 264 11.44 2.11 -5.50
N PHE A 265 11.62 1.78 -6.79
CA PHE A 265 10.74 0.82 -7.45
C PHE A 265 11.53 -0.24 -8.21
N ASN A 266 11.03 -1.48 -8.16
CA ASN A 266 11.52 -2.59 -8.97
C ASN A 266 10.50 -3.07 -10.01
N ILE A 267 9.29 -2.48 -10.02
CA ILE A 267 8.24 -2.65 -11.03
C ILE A 267 7.59 -1.31 -11.33
N ALA A 268 7.13 -1.07 -12.55
CA ALA A 268 6.47 0.16 -12.96
C ALA A 268 5.36 -0.08 -13.98
N THR A 269 4.38 0.84 -14.00
CA THR A 269 3.31 0.88 -14.99
C THR A 269 3.34 2.22 -15.72
N LEU A 270 3.31 2.22 -17.06
CA LEU A 270 3.11 3.46 -17.81
C LEU A 270 1.65 3.90 -17.65
N GLU A 271 1.42 4.99 -16.87
CA GLU A 271 0.08 5.44 -16.47
C GLU A 271 -0.90 5.57 -17.64
N ASN A 272 -0.48 6.23 -18.73
CA ASN A 272 -1.38 6.61 -19.81
C ASN A 272 -0.92 6.17 -21.21
N ASP A 273 0.38 5.93 -21.42
CA ASP A 273 0.98 5.86 -22.76
C ASP A 273 0.56 4.63 -23.55
N LEU A 274 0.10 3.55 -22.88
CA LEU A 274 -0.39 2.34 -23.50
C LEU A 274 -1.92 2.29 -23.66
N LYS A 275 -2.68 3.22 -23.05
CA LYS A 275 -4.14 3.31 -23.23
C LYS A 275 -4.47 3.56 -24.70
N TRP A 276 -5.53 2.94 -25.18
CA TRP A 276 -5.80 2.90 -26.64
C TRP A 276 -5.89 4.27 -27.32
N PRO A 277 -6.65 5.28 -26.81
CA PRO A 277 -6.65 6.61 -27.45
C PRO A 277 -5.27 7.29 -27.44
N ALA A 278 -4.48 7.12 -26.38
CA ALA A 278 -3.11 7.63 -26.32
C ALA A 278 -2.21 6.95 -27.36
N TRP A 279 -2.30 5.63 -27.47
CA TRP A 279 -1.53 4.81 -28.40
C TRP A 279 -1.74 5.18 -29.88
N VAL A 280 -2.98 5.57 -30.25
CA VAL A 280 -3.31 6.03 -31.60
C VAL A 280 -3.13 7.55 -31.77
N GLY A 281 -2.60 8.25 -30.77
CA GLY A 281 -2.24 9.67 -30.84
C GLY A 281 -3.41 10.65 -30.63
N GLU A 282 -4.58 10.18 -30.19
CA GLU A 282 -5.75 11.06 -29.96
C GLU A 282 -5.59 11.98 -28.75
N TRP A 283 -4.73 11.62 -27.79
CA TRP A 283 -4.44 12.44 -26.61
C TRP A 283 -3.30 13.45 -26.83
N GLY A 284 -2.88 13.63 -28.08
CA GLY A 284 -1.94 14.65 -28.51
C GLY A 284 -0.49 14.16 -28.63
N SER A 285 0.38 15.06 -29.07
CA SER A 285 1.75 14.76 -29.48
C SER A 285 2.69 14.32 -28.33
N GLY A 286 2.27 14.46 -27.07
CA GLY A 286 2.99 13.94 -25.91
C GLY A 286 3.00 12.41 -25.84
N PHE A 287 1.97 11.77 -26.40
CA PHE A 287 1.79 10.32 -26.43
C PHE A 287 2.22 9.76 -27.79
N THR A 288 3.26 8.96 -27.79
CA THR A 288 3.74 8.33 -29.03
C THR A 288 4.18 6.89 -28.76
N GLN A 289 3.91 5.99 -29.69
CA GLN A 289 4.34 4.59 -29.61
C GLN A 289 5.86 4.46 -29.40
N ALA A 290 6.66 5.23 -30.13
CA ALA A 290 8.11 5.26 -29.95
C ALA A 290 8.53 5.76 -28.55
N GLY A 291 7.77 6.71 -27.99
CA GLY A 291 8.00 7.23 -26.64
C GLY A 291 7.72 6.19 -25.56
N ALA A 292 6.62 5.44 -25.70
CA ALA A 292 6.27 4.36 -24.79
C ALA A 292 7.33 3.22 -24.85
N LEU A 293 7.74 2.79 -26.04
CA LEU A 293 8.80 1.80 -26.22
C LEU A 293 10.11 2.24 -25.56
N ALA A 294 10.55 3.50 -25.80
CA ALA A 294 11.77 4.02 -25.19
C ALA A 294 11.71 4.12 -23.66
N ALA A 295 10.51 4.38 -23.08
CA ALA A 295 10.33 4.38 -21.64
C ALA A 295 10.43 2.97 -21.06
N VAL A 296 9.84 1.96 -21.71
CA VAL A 296 9.98 0.56 -21.32
C VAL A 296 11.43 0.10 -21.43
N ASP A 297 12.12 0.42 -22.52
CA ASP A 297 13.54 0.08 -22.68
C ASP A 297 14.41 0.73 -21.58
N TRP A 298 14.07 1.96 -21.15
CA TRP A 298 14.75 2.63 -20.04
C TRP A 298 14.51 1.93 -18.70
N LEU A 299 13.25 1.54 -18.41
CA LEU A 299 12.91 0.81 -17.18
C LEU A 299 13.65 -0.52 -17.10
N GLN A 300 13.62 -1.32 -18.17
CA GLN A 300 14.33 -2.59 -18.24
C GLN A 300 15.85 -2.44 -18.11
N ALA A 301 16.44 -1.37 -18.68
CA ALA A 301 17.87 -1.08 -18.55
C ALA A 301 18.29 -0.74 -17.11
N ASN A 302 17.34 -0.39 -16.24
CA ASN A 302 17.51 -0.13 -14.81
C ASN A 302 16.98 -1.26 -13.92
N ASP A 303 16.77 -2.46 -14.47
CA ASP A 303 16.32 -3.66 -13.74
C ASP A 303 14.95 -3.46 -13.07
N ILE A 304 14.05 -2.72 -13.73
CA ILE A 304 12.68 -2.44 -13.30
C ILE A 304 11.71 -3.18 -14.22
N ASP A 305 10.93 -4.09 -13.66
CA ASP A 305 9.88 -4.80 -14.38
C ASP A 305 8.75 -3.86 -14.81
N VAL A 306 8.04 -4.22 -15.88
CA VAL A 306 7.01 -3.34 -16.43
C VAL A 306 5.69 -4.08 -16.62
N ARG A 307 4.61 -3.51 -16.04
CA ARG A 307 3.23 -3.90 -16.31
C ARG A 307 2.65 -3.05 -17.45
N GLY A 308 2.00 -3.71 -18.40
CA GLY A 308 1.30 -3.05 -19.50
C GLY A 308 -0.14 -2.69 -19.11
N HIS A 309 -0.45 -1.40 -19.04
CA HIS A 309 -1.78 -0.89 -18.73
C HIS A 309 -2.28 0.04 -19.84
N ASN A 310 -3.35 -0.28 -20.54
CA ASN A 310 -4.05 -1.53 -20.69
C ASN A 310 -4.26 -1.85 -22.17
N ILE A 311 -4.61 -3.10 -22.51
CA ILE A 311 -4.90 -3.45 -23.91
C ILE A 311 -6.31 -2.98 -24.28
N ILE A 312 -7.33 -3.38 -23.49
CA ILE A 312 -8.75 -3.07 -23.75
C ILE A 312 -9.37 -2.48 -22.49
N TRP A 313 -9.87 -1.27 -22.58
CA TRP A 313 -10.76 -0.65 -21.60
C TRP A 313 -12.11 -0.43 -22.29
N PRO A 314 -13.06 -1.35 -22.12
CA PRO A 314 -14.14 -1.54 -23.09
C PRO A 314 -15.34 -0.59 -22.94
N GLY A 315 -15.24 0.43 -22.08
CA GLY A 315 -16.23 1.49 -21.95
C GLY A 315 -16.12 2.55 -23.04
N TYR A 316 -17.23 3.03 -23.55
CA TYR A 316 -17.32 4.01 -24.65
C TYR A 316 -16.36 5.20 -24.47
N SER A 317 -16.31 5.79 -23.27
CA SER A 317 -15.46 6.95 -22.98
C SER A 317 -13.96 6.67 -23.19
N ASN A 318 -13.53 5.43 -23.02
CA ASN A 318 -12.13 4.98 -23.01
C ASN A 318 -11.64 4.47 -24.37
N LEU A 319 -12.53 4.46 -25.35
CA LEU A 319 -12.24 3.98 -26.72
C LEU A 319 -11.76 5.12 -27.62
N PRO A 320 -10.96 4.82 -28.66
CA PRO A 320 -10.64 5.80 -29.70
C PRO A 320 -11.87 6.17 -30.54
N ASN A 321 -11.82 7.34 -31.15
CA ASN A 321 -12.92 7.90 -31.92
C ASN A 321 -13.42 6.98 -33.05
N SER A 322 -12.54 6.17 -33.64
CA SER A 322 -12.92 5.20 -34.68
C SER A 322 -13.87 4.10 -34.17
N LEU A 323 -13.70 3.66 -32.90
CA LEU A 323 -14.61 2.68 -32.30
C LEU A 323 -15.89 3.34 -31.80
N LYS A 324 -15.80 4.57 -31.25
CA LYS A 324 -16.99 5.35 -30.87
C LYS A 324 -17.94 5.50 -32.05
N GLN A 325 -17.43 5.82 -33.26
CA GLN A 325 -18.23 5.91 -34.48
C GLN A 325 -18.96 4.62 -34.83
N ILE A 326 -18.37 3.43 -34.54
CA ILE A 326 -19.06 2.16 -34.74
C ILE A 326 -20.18 2.02 -33.70
N LEU A 327 -19.89 2.28 -32.43
CA LEU A 327 -20.85 2.14 -31.31
C LEU A 327 -22.00 3.17 -31.39
N ASP A 328 -21.79 4.34 -32.00
CA ASP A 328 -22.83 5.36 -32.21
C ASP A 328 -23.99 4.86 -33.09
N SER A 329 -23.79 3.78 -33.89
CA SER A 329 -24.84 3.18 -34.70
C SER A 329 -25.63 2.07 -33.99
N ALA A 330 -25.34 1.81 -32.70
CA ALA A 330 -25.98 0.74 -31.93
C ALA A 330 -27.54 0.81 -31.97
N PRO A 331 -28.24 -0.35 -32.09
CA PRO A 331 -27.72 -1.72 -32.07
C PRO A 331 -27.00 -2.11 -33.39
N LEU A 332 -25.79 -2.70 -33.24
CA LEU A 332 -24.92 -3.01 -34.37
C LEU A 332 -25.47 -4.14 -35.25
N ASP A 333 -25.39 -3.96 -36.60
CA ASP A 333 -25.60 -5.06 -37.53
C ASP A 333 -24.39 -6.01 -37.61
N ALA A 334 -24.52 -7.11 -38.32
CA ALA A 334 -23.48 -8.13 -38.44
C ALA A 334 -22.17 -7.59 -39.08
N SER A 335 -22.23 -6.60 -39.96
CA SER A 335 -21.05 -5.96 -40.57
C SER A 335 -20.34 -5.04 -39.58
N GLU A 336 -21.09 -4.28 -38.81
CA GLU A 336 -20.57 -3.39 -37.78
C GLU A 336 -19.95 -4.17 -36.61
N GLN A 337 -20.58 -5.28 -36.19
CA GLN A 337 -20.01 -6.20 -35.20
C GLN A 337 -18.71 -6.83 -35.72
N ALA A 338 -18.63 -7.20 -37.00
CA ALA A 338 -17.39 -7.70 -37.59
C ALA A 338 -16.30 -6.61 -37.62
N ALA A 339 -16.66 -5.36 -37.93
CA ALA A 339 -15.75 -4.21 -37.89
C ALA A 339 -15.23 -3.93 -36.47
N LEU A 340 -16.09 -3.97 -35.45
CA LEU A 340 -15.72 -3.83 -34.06
C LEU A 340 -14.72 -4.92 -33.64
N ARG A 341 -15.01 -6.20 -33.94
CA ARG A 341 -14.07 -7.31 -33.67
C ARG A 341 -12.71 -7.11 -34.36
N ALA A 342 -12.75 -6.72 -35.63
CA ALA A 342 -11.51 -6.50 -36.38
C ALA A 342 -10.66 -5.38 -35.79
N ALA A 343 -11.28 -4.30 -35.31
CA ALA A 343 -10.59 -3.21 -34.67
C ALA A 343 -9.93 -3.65 -33.33
N ILE A 344 -10.65 -4.43 -32.50
CA ILE A 344 -10.12 -4.98 -31.27
C ILE A 344 -8.96 -5.94 -31.54
N ASN A 345 -9.14 -6.86 -32.51
CA ASN A 345 -8.09 -7.80 -32.88
C ASN A 345 -6.83 -7.09 -33.38
N ASN A 346 -6.98 -6.05 -34.21
CA ASN A 346 -5.86 -5.25 -34.69
C ASN A 346 -5.15 -4.50 -33.54
N ARG A 347 -5.92 -4.01 -32.57
CA ARG A 347 -5.36 -3.39 -31.36
C ARG A 347 -4.50 -4.37 -30.58
N ILE A 348 -5.01 -5.58 -30.33
CA ILE A 348 -4.28 -6.61 -29.58
C ILE A 348 -3.01 -6.99 -30.34
N ASP A 349 -3.12 -7.29 -31.64
CA ASP A 349 -1.97 -7.69 -32.46
C ASP A 349 -0.87 -6.63 -32.50
N ASP A 350 -1.26 -5.35 -32.68
CA ASP A 350 -0.30 -4.26 -32.73
C ASP A 350 0.43 -4.07 -31.41
N ILE A 351 -0.29 -3.92 -30.29
CA ILE A 351 0.37 -3.57 -29.02
C ILE A 351 1.09 -4.76 -28.40
N ALA A 352 0.46 -5.95 -28.34
CA ALA A 352 1.04 -7.10 -27.68
C ALA A 352 2.31 -7.58 -28.42
N SER A 353 2.30 -7.61 -29.76
CA SER A 353 3.51 -8.01 -30.52
C SER A 353 4.68 -7.03 -30.37
N ARG A 354 4.42 -5.73 -30.20
CA ARG A 354 5.49 -4.73 -30.02
C ARG A 354 6.21 -4.83 -28.69
N PHE A 355 5.51 -5.31 -27.68
CA PHE A 355 6.05 -5.47 -26.33
C PHE A 355 6.32 -6.93 -25.96
N ALA A 356 6.17 -7.87 -26.89
CA ALA A 356 6.41 -9.28 -26.65
C ALA A 356 7.78 -9.54 -26.02
N GLY A 357 7.80 -10.17 -24.85
CA GLY A 357 8.99 -10.45 -24.06
C GLY A 357 9.62 -9.25 -23.37
N LYS A 358 8.94 -8.07 -23.35
CA LYS A 358 9.41 -6.86 -22.67
C LYS A 358 8.66 -6.55 -21.38
N LEU A 359 7.45 -7.07 -21.23
CA LEU A 359 6.60 -6.80 -20.06
C LEU A 359 6.46 -8.06 -19.22
N SER A 360 6.43 -7.89 -17.90
CA SER A 360 6.15 -8.96 -16.96
C SER A 360 4.65 -9.33 -16.96
N ALA A 361 3.79 -8.34 -17.13
CA ALA A 361 2.34 -8.51 -17.08
C ALA A 361 1.59 -7.59 -18.05
N TRP A 362 0.35 -7.98 -18.43
CA TRP A 362 -0.62 -7.18 -19.17
C TRP A 362 -1.97 -7.12 -18.47
N ASP A 363 -2.51 -5.93 -18.27
CA ASP A 363 -3.94 -5.73 -18.06
C ASP A 363 -4.66 -5.89 -19.41
N VAL A 364 -5.13 -7.11 -19.68
CA VAL A 364 -5.79 -7.44 -20.96
C VAL A 364 -7.13 -6.72 -21.05
N VAL A 365 -7.92 -6.78 -19.98
CA VAL A 365 -9.20 -6.08 -19.86
C VAL A 365 -9.21 -5.29 -18.55
N ASN A 366 -9.63 -4.02 -18.63
CA ASN A 366 -9.74 -3.12 -17.49
C ASN A 366 -11.21 -2.78 -17.21
N GLU A 367 -11.65 -2.94 -15.94
CA GLU A 367 -12.92 -2.49 -15.38
C GLU A 367 -14.19 -2.99 -16.10
N PRO A 368 -14.36 -4.29 -16.31
CA PRO A 368 -15.50 -4.82 -17.10
C PRO A 368 -16.86 -4.68 -16.42
N TRP A 369 -16.92 -4.33 -15.12
CA TRP A 369 -18.19 -4.09 -14.43
C TRP A 369 -18.85 -2.80 -14.89
N ASP A 370 -18.11 -1.70 -14.94
CA ASP A 370 -18.65 -0.38 -15.29
C ASP A 370 -18.39 -0.01 -16.77
N ASN A 371 -17.48 -0.72 -17.42
CA ASN A 371 -17.03 -0.47 -18.79
C ASN A 371 -17.30 -1.71 -19.65
N HIS A 372 -18.52 -1.84 -20.20
CA HIS A 372 -18.93 -3.03 -20.94
C HIS A 372 -19.57 -2.74 -22.32
N ASP A 373 -19.52 -1.47 -22.80
CA ASP A 373 -20.13 -1.06 -24.06
C ASP A 373 -19.70 -1.92 -25.26
N VAL A 374 -18.44 -2.36 -25.29
CA VAL A 374 -17.94 -3.26 -26.33
C VAL A 374 -18.62 -4.63 -26.24
N MET A 375 -18.69 -5.23 -25.06
CA MET A 375 -19.28 -6.56 -24.86
C MET A 375 -20.79 -6.54 -25.12
N ASP A 376 -21.48 -5.48 -24.73
CA ASP A 376 -22.93 -5.34 -24.94
C ASP A 376 -23.32 -5.27 -26.43
N ASN A 377 -22.38 -4.87 -27.27
CA ASN A 377 -22.56 -4.76 -28.72
C ASN A 377 -21.99 -5.94 -29.51
N LEU A 378 -21.51 -6.98 -28.82
CA LEU A 378 -21.07 -8.23 -29.41
C LEU A 378 -22.04 -9.37 -29.04
N PRO A 379 -22.38 -10.29 -29.96
CA PRO A 379 -23.29 -11.41 -29.68
C PRO A 379 -22.82 -12.33 -28.55
N GLU A 380 -21.52 -12.41 -28.32
CA GLU A 380 -20.90 -13.23 -27.28
C GLU A 380 -20.97 -12.57 -25.90
N GLY A 381 -21.24 -11.26 -25.83
CA GLY A 381 -21.21 -10.51 -24.58
C GLY A 381 -19.85 -10.65 -23.85
N ASN A 382 -19.86 -10.88 -22.55
CA ASN A 382 -18.64 -11.03 -21.74
C ASN A 382 -17.77 -12.24 -22.16
N ALA A 383 -18.33 -13.24 -22.87
CA ALA A 383 -17.54 -14.37 -23.34
C ALA A 383 -16.49 -13.97 -24.41
N ALA A 384 -16.66 -12.81 -25.07
CA ALA A 384 -15.65 -12.28 -26.00
C ALA A 384 -14.29 -12.02 -25.36
N MET A 385 -14.24 -11.77 -24.04
CA MET A 385 -12.98 -11.56 -23.32
C MET A 385 -12.04 -12.77 -23.41
N ALA A 386 -12.56 -14.00 -23.44
CA ALA A 386 -11.73 -15.19 -23.54
C ALA A 386 -10.88 -15.18 -24.83
N ASP A 387 -11.49 -14.84 -25.97
CA ASP A 387 -10.79 -14.73 -27.28
C ASP A 387 -9.71 -13.63 -27.23
N TRP A 388 -9.94 -12.55 -26.47
CA TRP A 388 -8.96 -11.47 -26.31
C TRP A 388 -7.73 -11.94 -25.53
N PHE A 389 -7.93 -12.67 -24.44
CA PHE A 389 -6.84 -13.28 -23.67
C PHE A 389 -6.03 -14.26 -24.54
N GLU A 390 -6.69 -15.15 -25.28
CA GLU A 390 -6.03 -16.09 -26.21
C GLU A 390 -5.20 -15.35 -27.26
N ARG A 391 -5.75 -14.27 -27.81
CA ARG A 391 -5.06 -13.49 -28.83
C ARG A 391 -3.87 -12.73 -28.28
N VAL A 392 -3.95 -12.18 -27.07
CA VAL A 392 -2.79 -11.56 -26.40
C VAL A 392 -1.69 -12.60 -26.17
N ARG A 393 -2.04 -13.79 -25.65
CA ARG A 393 -1.08 -14.88 -25.44
C ARG A 393 -0.39 -15.33 -26.73
N ALA A 394 -1.13 -15.33 -27.86
CA ALA A 394 -0.57 -15.68 -29.16
C ALA A 394 0.48 -14.65 -29.64
N ASN A 395 0.34 -13.38 -29.28
CA ASN A 395 1.24 -12.29 -29.64
C ASN A 395 2.35 -12.04 -28.61
N ASP A 396 2.08 -12.27 -27.32
CA ASP A 396 3.05 -12.21 -26.22
C ASP A 396 2.97 -13.50 -25.38
N PRO A 397 3.87 -14.46 -25.64
CA PRO A 397 3.83 -15.76 -24.95
C PRO A 397 4.32 -15.72 -23.51
N THR A 398 4.95 -14.63 -23.04
CA THR A 398 5.68 -14.58 -21.77
C THR A 398 4.98 -13.81 -20.66
N ALA A 399 4.33 -12.70 -20.96
CA ALA A 399 3.68 -11.85 -19.97
C ALA A 399 2.55 -12.59 -19.23
N VAL A 400 2.40 -12.35 -17.94
CA VAL A 400 1.22 -12.79 -17.17
C VAL A 400 0.03 -11.92 -17.55
N LEU A 401 -1.14 -12.53 -17.79
CA LEU A 401 -2.32 -11.86 -18.32
C LEU A 401 -3.35 -11.62 -17.22
N TYR A 402 -3.68 -10.37 -16.95
CA TYR A 402 -4.54 -9.92 -15.85
C TYR A 402 -5.90 -9.43 -16.36
N LEU A 403 -6.93 -9.68 -15.56
CA LEU A 403 -8.13 -8.87 -15.50
C LEU A 403 -7.92 -7.86 -14.36
N ASN A 404 -8.27 -6.58 -14.55
CA ASN A 404 -8.04 -5.51 -13.56
C ASN A 404 -9.34 -4.75 -13.27
N ASP A 405 -9.65 -4.50 -11.98
CA ASP A 405 -10.85 -3.73 -11.61
C ASP A 405 -10.66 -2.98 -10.27
N TYR A 406 -11.48 -1.94 -10.06
CA TYR A 406 -11.50 -1.09 -8.88
C TYR A 406 -12.67 -1.42 -7.95
N ASN A 407 -12.70 -0.84 -6.73
CA ASN A 407 -13.73 -1.08 -5.71
C ASN A 407 -13.93 -2.56 -5.35
N ILE A 408 -12.88 -3.36 -5.44
CA ILE A 408 -12.87 -4.74 -4.92
C ILE A 408 -12.37 -4.75 -3.48
N LEU A 409 -11.32 -3.99 -3.16
CA LEU A 409 -10.76 -3.84 -1.82
C LEU A 409 -11.20 -2.55 -1.12
N SER A 410 -11.50 -1.49 -1.88
CA SER A 410 -11.92 -0.18 -1.36
C SER A 410 -13.45 -0.12 -1.14
N THR A 411 -13.93 -0.85 -0.16
CA THR A 411 -15.36 -1.13 0.05
C THR A 411 -15.91 -0.62 1.38
N GLY A 412 -15.09 0.09 2.18
CA GLY A 412 -15.48 0.49 3.54
C GLY A 412 -15.65 -0.71 4.49
N GLY A 413 -14.91 -1.81 4.25
CA GLY A 413 -14.94 -3.03 5.05
C GLY A 413 -15.96 -4.09 4.61
N ALA A 414 -16.70 -3.88 3.50
CA ALA A 414 -17.60 -4.89 2.97
C ALA A 414 -16.83 -5.99 2.21
N THR A 415 -17.02 -7.25 2.58
CA THR A 415 -16.29 -8.41 2.03
C THR A 415 -17.07 -9.21 1.00
N ASN A 416 -18.32 -8.82 0.69
CA ASN A 416 -19.19 -9.52 -0.27
C ASN A 416 -20.14 -8.57 -0.99
N THR A 417 -19.58 -7.63 -1.77
CA THR A 417 -20.39 -6.72 -2.60
C THR A 417 -20.82 -7.38 -3.92
N ALA A 418 -21.82 -6.81 -4.60
CA ALA A 418 -22.25 -7.27 -5.92
C ALA A 418 -21.10 -7.18 -6.94
N LYS A 419 -20.25 -6.14 -6.87
CA LYS A 419 -19.10 -5.98 -7.75
C LYS A 419 -18.02 -7.04 -7.48
N GLN A 420 -17.72 -7.32 -6.21
CA GLN A 420 -16.80 -8.41 -5.82
C GLN A 420 -17.30 -9.77 -6.34
N GLN A 421 -18.61 -10.04 -6.25
CA GLN A 421 -19.19 -11.28 -6.79
C GLN A 421 -19.08 -11.35 -8.32
N PHE A 422 -19.43 -10.28 -8.99
CA PHE A 422 -19.30 -10.22 -10.46
C PHE A 422 -17.83 -10.44 -10.90
N TYR A 423 -16.89 -9.79 -10.23
CA TYR A 423 -15.48 -9.91 -10.54
C TYR A 423 -14.98 -11.34 -10.36
N TYR A 424 -15.32 -11.97 -9.24
CA TYR A 424 -15.02 -13.37 -8.98
C TYR A 424 -15.61 -14.31 -10.06
N ASP A 425 -16.89 -14.14 -10.39
CA ASP A 425 -17.59 -14.98 -11.38
C ASP A 425 -17.00 -14.80 -12.77
N THR A 426 -16.58 -13.59 -13.13
CA THR A 426 -15.92 -13.28 -14.40
C THR A 426 -14.56 -13.98 -14.50
N LEU A 427 -13.72 -13.86 -13.47
CA LEU A 427 -12.44 -14.56 -13.39
C LEU A 427 -12.61 -16.08 -13.46
N ALA A 428 -13.53 -16.64 -12.68
CA ALA A 428 -13.84 -18.07 -12.68
C ALA A 428 -14.34 -18.54 -14.07
N THR A 429 -15.16 -17.75 -14.74
CA THR A 429 -15.66 -18.06 -16.09
C THR A 429 -14.53 -18.07 -17.10
N LEU A 430 -13.66 -17.06 -17.11
CA LEU A 430 -12.48 -17.00 -18.00
C LEU A 430 -11.54 -18.19 -17.74
N LYS A 431 -11.22 -18.48 -16.50
CA LYS A 431 -10.40 -19.63 -16.14
C LYS A 431 -11.00 -20.95 -16.60
N ASN A 432 -12.30 -21.16 -16.35
CA ASN A 432 -13.01 -22.39 -16.73
C ASN A 432 -13.20 -22.54 -18.24
N SER A 433 -13.20 -21.45 -19.00
CA SER A 433 -13.23 -21.50 -20.47
C SER A 433 -11.89 -21.93 -21.07
N GLY A 434 -10.82 -21.96 -20.28
CA GLY A 434 -9.46 -22.24 -20.74
C GLY A 434 -8.72 -21.03 -21.27
N ALA A 435 -9.26 -19.81 -21.09
CA ALA A 435 -8.55 -18.58 -21.41
C ALA A 435 -7.22 -18.54 -20.63
N PRO A 436 -6.12 -18.04 -21.21
CA PRO A 436 -4.80 -18.00 -20.58
C PRO A 436 -4.70 -16.85 -19.55
N LEU A 437 -5.73 -16.72 -18.71
CA LEU A 437 -5.76 -15.82 -17.57
C LEU A 437 -4.74 -16.31 -16.53
N GLY A 438 -3.79 -15.47 -16.16
CA GLY A 438 -2.75 -15.76 -15.20
C GLY A 438 -2.90 -15.00 -13.89
N GLY A 439 -3.55 -13.81 -13.90
CA GLY A 439 -3.57 -12.95 -12.73
C GLY A 439 -4.84 -12.14 -12.51
N ILE A 440 -4.95 -11.62 -11.31
CA ILE A 440 -6.03 -10.79 -10.78
C ILE A 440 -5.45 -9.44 -10.36
N GLY A 441 -5.91 -8.35 -10.96
CA GLY A 441 -5.51 -7.00 -10.59
C GLY A 441 -6.55 -6.34 -9.69
N PHE A 442 -6.12 -5.85 -8.54
CA PHE A 442 -6.92 -5.02 -7.64
C PHE A 442 -6.36 -3.59 -7.69
N GLN A 443 -7.11 -2.63 -8.24
CA GLN A 443 -6.60 -1.26 -8.38
C GLN A 443 -6.21 -0.64 -7.04
N GLY A 444 -7.11 -0.63 -6.06
CA GLY A 444 -6.78 -0.13 -4.73
C GLY A 444 -6.84 1.40 -4.61
N HIS A 445 -7.79 2.05 -5.30
CA HIS A 445 -8.08 3.47 -5.11
C HIS A 445 -8.95 3.69 -3.88
N PHE A 446 -8.46 4.47 -2.92
CA PHE A 446 -9.13 4.72 -1.65
C PHE A 446 -9.44 6.20 -1.42
N ASN A 447 -10.50 6.44 -0.67
CA ASN A 447 -10.83 7.69 0.00
C ASN A 447 -11.26 7.38 1.45
N GLU A 448 -11.49 8.38 2.28
CA GLU A 448 -11.82 8.19 3.70
C GLU A 448 -13.06 7.33 3.95
N SER A 449 -14.02 7.28 3.02
CA SER A 449 -15.24 6.48 3.15
C SER A 449 -15.08 5.03 2.68
N SER A 450 -13.99 4.70 2.01
CA SER A 450 -13.77 3.39 1.39
C SER A 450 -12.69 2.54 2.06
N LEU A 451 -12.15 3.01 3.21
CA LEU A 451 -11.09 2.30 3.93
C LEU A 451 -11.57 0.93 4.41
N THR A 452 -10.84 -0.11 4.06
CA THR A 452 -11.10 -1.50 4.46
C THR A 452 -10.01 -1.92 5.43
N GLY A 453 -10.39 -2.46 6.59
CA GLY A 453 -9.42 -2.91 7.58
C GLY A 453 -8.61 -4.13 7.12
N PRO A 454 -7.39 -4.35 7.67
CA PRO A 454 -6.48 -5.41 7.24
C PRO A 454 -7.07 -6.82 7.27
N GLU A 455 -7.86 -7.17 8.30
CA GLU A 455 -8.50 -8.48 8.39
C GLU A 455 -9.57 -8.69 7.31
N GLN A 456 -10.34 -7.62 6.98
CA GLN A 456 -11.31 -7.67 5.89
C GLN A 456 -10.60 -7.71 4.51
N VAL A 457 -9.45 -7.04 4.36
CA VAL A 457 -8.61 -7.17 3.17
C VAL A 457 -8.21 -8.63 2.98
N TRP A 458 -7.71 -9.30 4.02
CA TRP A 458 -7.36 -10.73 3.95
C TRP A 458 -8.57 -11.61 3.60
N GLU A 459 -9.74 -11.38 4.23
CA GLU A 459 -10.96 -12.14 3.90
C GLU A 459 -11.33 -12.04 2.41
N ILE A 460 -11.16 -10.85 1.82
CA ILE A 460 -11.40 -10.66 0.38
C ILE A 460 -10.33 -11.39 -0.44
N LEU A 461 -9.05 -11.22 -0.10
CA LEU A 461 -7.94 -11.84 -0.83
C LEU A 461 -7.98 -13.37 -0.76
N ASP A 462 -8.21 -13.96 0.41
CA ASP A 462 -8.38 -15.42 0.59
C ASP A 462 -9.45 -16.01 -0.33
N ARG A 463 -10.56 -15.26 -0.52
CA ARG A 463 -11.62 -15.67 -1.45
C ARG A 463 -11.12 -15.72 -2.89
N PHE A 464 -10.34 -14.74 -3.34
CA PHE A 464 -9.83 -14.68 -4.71
C PHE A 464 -8.64 -15.62 -4.93
N GLU A 465 -7.80 -15.85 -3.92
CA GLU A 465 -6.70 -16.81 -3.94
C GLU A 465 -7.18 -18.24 -4.24
N ALA A 466 -8.40 -18.60 -3.82
CA ALA A 466 -9.02 -19.88 -4.16
C ALA A 466 -9.13 -20.14 -5.69
N LEU A 467 -9.00 -19.10 -6.52
CA LEU A 467 -8.91 -19.23 -7.98
C LEU A 467 -7.53 -19.74 -8.44
N GLY A 468 -6.49 -19.69 -7.60
CA GLY A 468 -5.11 -20.12 -7.92
C GLY A 468 -4.54 -19.33 -9.09
N LEU A 469 -4.64 -18.02 -9.05
CA LEU A 469 -4.10 -17.03 -9.98
C LEU A 469 -3.20 -16.07 -9.21
N ASP A 470 -2.19 -15.50 -9.85
CA ASP A 470 -1.34 -14.46 -9.27
C ASP A 470 -2.19 -13.23 -8.90
N MET A 471 -1.88 -12.57 -7.80
CA MET A 471 -2.65 -11.41 -7.34
C MET A 471 -1.74 -10.18 -7.15
N GLN A 472 -2.19 -9.01 -7.61
CA GLN A 472 -1.43 -7.77 -7.50
C GLN A 472 -2.33 -6.61 -7.06
N ILE A 473 -1.78 -5.70 -6.22
CA ILE A 473 -2.29 -4.33 -6.14
C ILE A 473 -1.69 -3.56 -7.30
N THR A 474 -2.54 -3.01 -8.16
CA THR A 474 -2.12 -2.48 -9.45
C THR A 474 -2.06 -0.96 -9.51
N GLU A 475 -2.79 -0.24 -8.64
CA GLU A 475 -3.02 1.20 -8.77
C GLU A 475 -3.24 1.90 -7.42
N PHE A 476 -2.57 1.44 -6.34
CA PHE A 476 -2.84 1.98 -5.00
C PHE A 476 -2.66 3.49 -4.94
N ASP A 477 -3.69 4.16 -4.46
CA ASP A 477 -3.64 5.52 -3.94
C ASP A 477 -4.69 5.75 -2.83
N PHE A 478 -4.43 6.73 -1.98
CA PHE A 478 -5.37 7.17 -0.97
C PHE A 478 -5.41 8.70 -0.92
N GLY A 479 -6.48 9.27 -1.47
CA GLY A 479 -6.70 10.70 -1.48
C GLY A 479 -7.40 11.18 -0.20
N THR A 480 -6.71 12.00 0.57
CA THR A 480 -7.22 12.69 1.76
C THR A 480 -6.36 13.90 2.08
N GLU A 481 -6.95 14.91 2.74
CA GLU A 481 -6.22 16.04 3.33
C GLU A 481 -5.57 15.67 4.68
N ASP A 482 -6.00 14.59 5.33
CA ASP A 482 -5.40 14.08 6.57
C ASP A 482 -4.15 13.22 6.27
N GLU A 483 -2.99 13.87 6.19
CA GLU A 483 -1.71 13.20 5.90
C GLU A 483 -1.33 12.14 6.97
N GLN A 484 -1.82 12.26 8.21
CA GLN A 484 -1.53 11.27 9.26
C GLN A 484 -2.38 10.01 9.06
N LEU A 485 -3.65 10.17 8.73
CA LEU A 485 -4.51 9.06 8.34
C LEU A 485 -3.99 8.39 7.06
N GLN A 486 -3.55 9.20 6.09
CA GLN A 486 -2.93 8.71 4.85
C GLN A 486 -1.72 7.82 5.14
N ALA A 487 -0.80 8.28 5.99
CA ALA A 487 0.37 7.52 6.39
C ALA A 487 0.02 6.23 7.14
N ALA A 488 -0.92 6.31 8.08
CA ALA A 488 -1.37 5.16 8.85
C ALA A 488 -1.99 4.08 7.96
N TYR A 489 -2.87 4.49 7.02
CA TYR A 489 -3.52 3.54 6.12
C TYR A 489 -2.54 2.97 5.09
N THR A 490 -1.65 3.79 4.53
CA THR A 490 -0.59 3.30 3.63
C THR A 490 0.27 2.24 4.32
N ARG A 491 0.72 2.49 5.56
CA ARG A 491 1.46 1.52 6.36
C ARG A 491 0.67 0.23 6.56
N ASP A 492 -0.57 0.33 7.02
CA ASP A 492 -1.36 -0.82 7.44
C ASP A 492 -1.84 -1.65 6.23
N PHE A 493 -2.27 -0.99 5.16
CA PHE A 493 -2.69 -1.67 3.93
C PHE A 493 -1.50 -2.36 3.23
N LEU A 494 -0.37 -1.67 3.07
CA LEU A 494 0.83 -2.25 2.49
C LEU A 494 1.32 -3.45 3.33
N THR A 495 1.25 -3.36 4.68
CA THR A 495 1.61 -4.48 5.56
C THR A 495 0.66 -5.66 5.38
N ALA A 496 -0.65 -5.42 5.26
CA ALA A 496 -1.62 -6.48 5.03
C ALA A 496 -1.39 -7.20 3.69
N ILE A 497 -1.09 -6.44 2.63
CA ILE A 497 -0.77 -6.99 1.31
C ILE A 497 0.53 -7.80 1.34
N PHE A 498 1.61 -7.26 1.91
CA PHE A 498 2.90 -7.95 2.01
C PHE A 498 2.84 -9.21 2.90
N ALA A 499 1.90 -9.26 3.83
CA ALA A 499 1.64 -10.41 4.70
C ALA A 499 0.75 -11.50 4.06
N HIS A 500 0.25 -11.31 2.83
CA HIS A 500 -0.61 -12.29 2.17
C HIS A 500 0.17 -13.13 1.16
N GLU A 501 0.05 -14.48 1.25
CA GLU A 501 0.85 -15.43 0.46
C GLU A 501 0.60 -15.30 -1.04
N GLY A 502 -0.65 -15.11 -1.46
CA GLY A 502 -1.03 -15.01 -2.88
C GLY A 502 -0.75 -13.66 -3.52
N MET A 503 -0.15 -12.69 -2.81
CA MET A 503 0.17 -11.37 -3.36
C MET A 503 1.62 -11.31 -3.83
N ASP A 504 1.85 -10.84 -5.08
CA ASP A 504 3.18 -10.77 -5.71
C ASP A 504 3.72 -9.33 -5.82
N ASP A 505 2.84 -8.35 -6.05
CA ASP A 505 3.24 -6.96 -6.28
C ASP A 505 2.30 -5.95 -5.59
N PHE A 506 2.88 -4.79 -5.28
CA PHE A 506 2.17 -3.59 -4.81
C PHE A 506 2.59 -2.39 -5.64
N VAL A 507 1.73 -1.94 -6.55
CA VAL A 507 1.98 -0.80 -7.44
C VAL A 507 1.12 0.38 -7.05
N MET A 508 1.74 1.51 -6.75
CA MET A 508 1.06 2.80 -6.51
C MET A 508 0.63 3.44 -7.81
N TRP A 509 -0.41 4.31 -7.80
CA TRP A 509 -0.84 5.01 -9.01
C TRP A 509 -0.22 6.39 -9.17
N GLY A 510 1.06 6.51 -8.87
CA GLY A 510 1.86 7.71 -8.91
C GLY A 510 2.56 7.97 -7.56
N PHE A 511 3.61 8.79 -7.56
CA PHE A 511 4.40 9.05 -6.36
C PHE A 511 4.76 10.53 -6.16
N TRP A 512 4.57 11.39 -7.16
CA TRP A 512 4.92 12.80 -7.13
C TRP A 512 3.74 13.70 -7.53
N GLU A 513 3.40 14.71 -6.73
CA GLU A 513 2.24 15.60 -6.94
C GLU A 513 2.15 16.17 -8.37
N ASN A 514 3.28 16.54 -8.98
CA ASN A 514 3.29 17.09 -10.34
C ASN A 514 3.14 16.05 -11.47
N ALA A 515 3.00 14.78 -11.12
CA ALA A 515 2.78 13.66 -12.04
C ALA A 515 1.88 12.60 -11.38
N HIS A 516 0.76 13.04 -10.85
CA HIS A 516 -0.24 12.19 -10.21
C HIS A 516 -1.64 12.69 -10.59
N TRP A 517 -2.55 11.80 -10.99
CA TRP A 517 -3.92 12.17 -11.35
C TRP A 517 -4.71 12.71 -10.15
N TRP A 518 -4.35 12.28 -8.94
CA TRP A 518 -4.88 12.76 -7.66
C TRP A 518 -3.73 13.26 -6.77
N PRO A 519 -3.27 14.52 -6.90
CA PRO A 519 -2.03 15.01 -6.28
C PRO A 519 -1.93 14.77 -4.77
N ASP A 520 -3.05 14.86 -4.02
CA ASP A 520 -3.05 14.65 -2.57
C ASP A 520 -2.67 13.21 -2.17
N ALA A 521 -2.77 12.24 -3.09
CA ALA A 521 -2.38 10.87 -2.83
C ALA A 521 -0.88 10.58 -3.00
N ALA A 522 -0.11 11.50 -3.59
CA ALA A 522 1.32 11.32 -3.86
C ALA A 522 2.15 11.19 -2.58
N MET A 523 3.31 10.51 -2.68
CA MET A 523 4.30 10.40 -1.60
C MET A 523 5.20 11.64 -1.48
N PHE A 524 5.47 12.32 -2.60
CA PHE A 524 6.33 13.50 -2.64
C PHE A 524 5.54 14.72 -3.11
N ARG A 525 5.73 15.84 -2.39
CA ARG A 525 5.18 17.13 -2.78
C ARG A 525 5.86 17.65 -4.05
N SER A 526 5.29 18.71 -4.61
CA SER A 526 5.78 19.35 -5.84
C SER A 526 7.25 19.77 -5.79
N ASP A 527 7.77 20.07 -4.60
CA ASP A 527 9.16 20.46 -4.33
C ASP A 527 10.08 19.27 -3.96
N TRP A 528 9.58 18.05 -4.08
CA TRP A 528 10.24 16.80 -3.69
C TRP A 528 10.40 16.57 -2.19
N SER A 529 9.83 17.40 -1.31
CA SER A 529 9.72 17.04 0.10
C SER A 529 8.81 15.82 0.26
N ILE A 530 9.21 14.89 1.13
CA ILE A 530 8.46 13.66 1.38
C ILE A 530 7.24 13.96 2.26
N LYS A 531 6.14 13.28 2.01
CA LYS A 531 4.94 13.30 2.86
C LYS A 531 4.99 12.13 3.87
N PRO A 532 4.19 12.18 4.95
CA PRO A 532 4.16 11.11 5.95
C PRO A 532 3.84 9.71 5.39
N ASN A 533 2.99 9.59 4.35
CA ASN A 533 2.73 8.32 3.67
C ASN A 533 3.96 7.81 2.90
N GLY A 534 4.76 8.71 2.33
CA GLY A 534 6.03 8.37 1.71
C GLY A 534 7.07 7.91 2.73
N GLU A 535 7.13 8.57 3.90
CA GLU A 535 7.98 8.13 5.02
C GLU A 535 7.57 6.73 5.50
N ALA A 536 6.27 6.45 5.64
CA ALA A 536 5.76 5.14 6.01
C ALA A 536 6.15 4.04 4.99
N TYR A 537 6.07 4.35 3.69
CA TYR A 537 6.53 3.43 2.65
C TYR A 537 8.04 3.15 2.75
N MET A 538 8.85 4.20 2.91
CA MET A 538 10.31 4.06 3.01
C MET A 538 10.73 3.24 4.21
N ASP A 539 10.12 3.50 5.37
CA ASP A 539 10.38 2.79 6.63
C ASP A 539 10.05 1.28 6.48
N LEU A 540 8.93 0.93 5.87
CA LEU A 540 8.57 -0.47 5.64
C LEU A 540 9.51 -1.15 4.65
N VAL A 541 9.65 -0.60 3.44
CA VAL A 541 10.28 -1.30 2.32
C VAL A 541 11.81 -1.30 2.41
N PHE A 542 12.42 -0.21 2.90
CA PHE A 542 13.88 -0.03 2.88
C PHE A 542 14.54 -0.06 4.26
N ASP A 543 13.76 -0.25 5.35
CA ASP A 543 14.29 -0.43 6.70
C ASP A 543 13.75 -1.73 7.33
N GLN A 544 12.44 -1.83 7.63
CA GLN A 544 11.88 -2.97 8.34
C GLN A 544 11.91 -4.28 7.52
N TRP A 545 11.69 -4.20 6.21
CA TRP A 545 11.68 -5.36 5.30
C TRP A 545 12.95 -5.48 4.47
N TRP A 546 14.03 -4.89 4.93
CA TRP A 546 15.32 -4.90 4.25
C TRP A 546 16.33 -5.75 5.01
N THR A 547 17.23 -6.42 4.31
CA THR A 547 18.33 -7.20 4.93
C THR A 547 19.66 -6.57 4.58
N ASP A 548 20.32 -5.99 5.58
CA ASP A 548 21.68 -5.43 5.49
C ASP A 548 22.44 -5.79 6.79
N GLU A 549 23.13 -6.94 6.76
CA GLU A 549 23.71 -7.57 7.94
C GLU A 549 25.18 -7.90 7.75
N THR A 550 25.97 -7.70 8.79
CA THR A 550 27.37 -8.10 8.86
C THR A 550 27.54 -9.25 9.84
N LEU A 551 28.01 -10.37 9.34
CA LEU A 551 28.22 -11.62 10.09
C LEU A 551 29.71 -11.96 10.16
N ALA A 552 30.05 -12.94 11.00
CA ALA A 552 31.35 -13.59 10.99
C ALA A 552 31.18 -15.09 10.72
N SER A 553 32.02 -15.67 9.84
CA SER A 553 32.02 -17.12 9.65
C SER A 553 32.48 -17.86 10.92
N ASP A 554 31.81 -18.94 11.24
CA ASP A 554 32.12 -19.80 12.41
C ASP A 554 33.31 -20.74 12.16
N ALA A 555 33.60 -21.65 13.11
CA ALA A 555 34.70 -22.63 13.00
C ALA A 555 34.49 -23.62 11.86
N GLN A 556 33.31 -23.76 11.31
CA GLN A 556 32.97 -24.57 10.15
C GLN A 556 32.94 -23.74 8.85
N GLY A 557 33.32 -22.46 8.93
CA GLY A 557 33.30 -21.55 7.82
C GLY A 557 31.88 -21.05 7.46
N LEU A 558 30.87 -21.35 8.30
CA LEU A 558 29.48 -21.00 8.03
C LEU A 558 29.13 -19.61 8.58
N ALA A 559 28.52 -18.75 7.75
CA ALA A 559 27.75 -17.59 8.16
C ALA A 559 26.30 -17.79 7.73
N ALA A 560 25.38 -17.83 8.70
CA ALA A 560 23.98 -18.13 8.45
C ALA A 560 23.07 -17.00 8.94
N ILE A 561 22.06 -16.66 8.13
CA ILE A 561 21.05 -15.66 8.46
C ILE A 561 19.74 -16.00 7.75
N ARG A 562 18.60 -15.55 8.31
CA ARG A 562 17.31 -15.54 7.65
C ARG A 562 17.04 -14.12 7.12
N GLY A 563 16.97 -13.96 5.79
CA GLY A 563 16.80 -12.66 5.13
C GLY A 563 15.54 -12.59 4.27
N PHE A 564 15.14 -11.40 3.86
CA PHE A 564 14.07 -11.20 2.89
C PHE A 564 14.46 -11.73 1.51
N LYS A 565 13.55 -12.34 0.79
CA LYS A 565 13.79 -12.86 -0.56
C LYS A 565 14.06 -11.72 -1.54
N GLY A 566 15.04 -11.90 -2.44
CA GLY A 566 15.44 -10.90 -3.40
C GLY A 566 16.89 -11.02 -3.87
N LYS A 567 17.39 -9.97 -4.50
CA LYS A 567 18.76 -9.88 -5.01
C LYS A 567 19.69 -9.30 -3.95
N TYR A 568 20.90 -9.84 -3.89
CA TYR A 568 21.93 -9.51 -2.88
C TYR A 568 23.30 -9.32 -3.49
N LEU A 569 24.12 -8.55 -2.78
CA LEU A 569 25.56 -8.52 -2.95
C LEU A 569 26.19 -9.05 -1.67
N ILE A 570 26.91 -10.17 -1.77
CA ILE A 570 27.59 -10.81 -0.64
C ILE A 570 29.06 -10.44 -0.72
N THR A 571 29.59 -9.78 0.31
CA THR A 571 30.98 -9.39 0.41
C THR A 571 31.67 -10.17 1.54
N VAL A 572 32.68 -10.97 1.20
CA VAL A 572 33.44 -11.72 2.20
C VAL A 572 34.84 -11.17 2.28
N THR A 573 35.28 -10.79 3.48
CA THR A 573 36.60 -10.17 3.72
C THR A 573 37.36 -10.90 4.84
N LEU A 574 38.64 -11.20 4.59
CA LEU A 574 39.57 -11.71 5.57
C LEU A 574 40.99 -11.20 5.28
N ASN A 575 41.69 -10.66 6.28
CA ASN A 575 43.07 -10.17 6.20
C ASN A 575 43.34 -9.19 5.05
N GLY A 576 42.32 -8.43 4.64
CA GLY A 576 42.40 -7.46 3.54
C GLY A 576 42.04 -8.01 2.17
N GLU A 577 41.91 -9.32 2.03
CA GLU A 577 41.40 -9.96 0.82
C GLU A 577 39.86 -9.90 0.83
N THR A 578 39.28 -9.59 -0.31
CA THR A 578 37.83 -9.41 -0.46
C THR A 578 37.33 -10.11 -1.71
N VAL A 579 36.24 -10.85 -1.56
CA VAL A 579 35.47 -11.46 -2.65
C VAL A 579 34.04 -10.94 -2.61
N VAL A 580 33.51 -10.51 -3.75
CA VAL A 580 32.15 -9.99 -3.90
C VAL A 580 31.38 -10.88 -4.86
N VAL A 581 30.23 -11.38 -4.44
CA VAL A 581 29.41 -12.32 -5.22
C VAL A 581 27.97 -11.83 -5.25
N PRO A 582 27.36 -11.62 -6.43
CA PRO A 582 25.91 -11.42 -6.52
C PRO A 582 25.19 -12.75 -6.20
N ALA A 583 24.05 -12.66 -5.52
CA ALA A 583 23.25 -13.81 -5.13
C ALA A 583 21.77 -13.46 -5.19
N THR A 584 20.91 -14.50 -5.32
CA THR A 584 19.46 -14.35 -5.25
C THR A 584 18.91 -15.33 -4.24
N LEU A 585 18.20 -14.81 -3.24
CA LEU A 585 17.49 -15.60 -2.23
C LEU A 585 16.05 -15.82 -2.68
N THR A 586 15.63 -17.07 -2.73
CA THR A 586 14.27 -17.48 -3.12
C THR A 586 13.64 -18.37 -2.03
N ASP A 587 12.43 -18.89 -2.24
CA ASP A 587 11.72 -19.77 -1.30
C ASP A 587 12.53 -21.00 -0.86
N GLY A 588 13.41 -21.51 -1.72
CA GLY A 588 14.26 -22.67 -1.42
C GLY A 588 15.42 -22.36 -0.47
N GLY A 589 15.60 -21.11 -0.05
CA GLY A 589 16.80 -20.65 0.62
C GLY A 589 18.00 -20.54 -0.33
N LEU A 590 19.19 -20.28 0.21
CA LEU A 590 20.43 -20.19 -0.57
C LEU A 590 21.58 -20.86 0.17
N GLU A 591 22.22 -21.83 -0.51
CA GLU A 591 23.51 -22.41 -0.13
C GLU A 591 24.58 -21.82 -1.04
N LEU A 592 25.46 -20.96 -0.51
CA LEU A 592 26.48 -20.26 -1.28
C LEU A 592 27.87 -20.59 -0.78
N ALA A 593 28.73 -21.12 -1.63
CA ALA A 593 30.12 -21.39 -1.32
C ALA A 593 31.02 -20.28 -1.91
N ILE A 594 31.82 -19.65 -1.05
CA ILE A 594 32.76 -18.58 -1.43
C ILE A 594 34.17 -18.96 -1.01
N ALA A 595 35.05 -19.09 -1.99
CA ALA A 595 36.47 -19.33 -1.75
C ALA A 595 37.26 -18.00 -1.72
N LEU A 596 37.91 -17.72 -0.60
CA LEU A 596 38.84 -16.60 -0.49
C LEU A 596 40.20 -16.98 -1.08
N PRO A 597 40.91 -16.07 -1.76
CA PRO A 597 42.27 -16.30 -2.26
C PRO A 597 43.30 -16.18 -1.12
N VAL A 598 43.03 -16.88 -0.03
CA VAL A 598 43.89 -16.93 1.16
C VAL A 598 44.28 -18.39 1.48
N LEU A 599 45.35 -18.57 2.23
CA LEU A 599 45.76 -19.86 2.77
C LEU A 599 45.65 -19.82 4.30
N ALA A 600 44.95 -20.78 4.89
CA ALA A 600 44.97 -20.92 6.35
C ALA A 600 46.40 -21.19 6.83
N GLY A 601 46.88 -20.38 7.78
CA GLY A 601 48.27 -20.43 8.23
C GLY A 601 49.25 -19.47 7.54
N ASP A 602 48.83 -18.75 6.50
CA ASP A 602 49.51 -17.60 5.91
C ASP A 602 49.19 -16.36 6.80
N PHE A 603 50.01 -16.12 7.80
CA PHE A 603 49.78 -15.09 8.80
C PHE A 603 50.43 -13.74 8.45
N ASP A 604 51.31 -13.70 7.44
CA ASP A 604 51.88 -12.45 6.93
C ASP A 604 51.23 -11.98 5.62
N GLY A 605 50.32 -12.80 5.05
CA GLY A 605 49.52 -12.44 3.87
C GLY A 605 50.30 -12.42 2.57
N ASP A 606 51.47 -13.14 2.48
CA ASP A 606 52.33 -13.13 1.30
C ASP A 606 51.93 -14.22 0.26
N GLY A 607 50.85 -14.96 0.51
CA GLY A 607 50.31 -16.01 -0.36
C GLY A 607 51.09 -17.33 -0.22
N LYS A 608 51.89 -17.51 0.82
CA LYS A 608 52.60 -18.74 1.14
C LYS A 608 52.47 -19.06 2.62
N VAL A 609 52.49 -20.35 2.94
CA VAL A 609 52.57 -20.79 4.35
C VAL A 609 54.01 -21.27 4.57
N ASP A 610 54.85 -20.44 5.18
CA ASP A 610 56.26 -20.72 5.39
C ASP A 610 56.75 -20.40 6.82
N GLY A 611 58.06 -20.32 7.01
CA GLY A 611 58.64 -20.00 8.32
C GLY A 611 58.44 -18.57 8.78
N ARG A 612 58.06 -17.63 7.90
CA ARG A 612 57.75 -16.25 8.28
C ARG A 612 56.44 -16.18 9.05
N ASP A 613 55.43 -16.98 8.62
CA ASP A 613 54.12 -17.04 9.27
C ASP A 613 54.27 -17.56 10.69
N PHE A 614 55.11 -18.56 10.90
CA PHE A 614 55.39 -19.03 12.26
C PHE A 614 55.99 -17.92 13.13
N LEU A 615 56.87 -17.08 12.59
CA LEU A 615 57.46 -15.94 13.31
C LEU A 615 56.42 -14.83 13.59
N VAL A 616 55.43 -14.62 12.69
CA VAL A 616 54.31 -13.72 12.91
C VAL A 616 53.44 -14.27 14.05
N TRP A 617 53.05 -15.55 13.97
CA TRP A 617 52.27 -16.21 15.01
C TRP A 617 52.99 -16.16 16.36
N GLN A 618 54.28 -16.48 16.40
CA GLN A 618 55.07 -16.47 17.63
C GLN A 618 55.10 -15.10 18.33
N ARG A 619 55.08 -14.04 17.55
CA ARG A 619 55.04 -12.64 18.07
C ARG A 619 53.64 -12.22 18.51
N ASN A 620 52.60 -12.73 17.84
CA ASN A 620 51.21 -12.46 18.11
C ASN A 620 50.34 -13.69 17.86
N PRO A 621 50.17 -14.57 18.87
CA PRO A 621 49.37 -15.80 18.71
C PRO A 621 47.88 -15.53 18.38
N GLY A 622 47.42 -14.28 18.45
CA GLY A 622 46.04 -13.89 18.09
C GLY A 622 45.81 -13.74 16.58
N VAL A 623 46.83 -13.91 15.72
CA VAL A 623 46.67 -13.79 14.25
C VAL A 623 46.02 -15.01 13.61
N GLY A 624 45.95 -16.17 14.31
CA GLY A 624 45.34 -17.40 13.82
C GLY A 624 45.75 -18.63 14.60
N ASP A 625 45.24 -19.79 14.20
CA ASP A 625 45.57 -21.09 14.83
C ASP A 625 46.90 -21.63 14.30
N LEU A 626 47.82 -22.01 15.21
CA LEU A 626 49.09 -22.67 14.85
C LEU A 626 48.85 -23.99 14.10
N ALA A 627 47.76 -24.67 14.36
CA ALA A 627 47.39 -25.90 13.64
C ALA A 627 47.20 -25.66 12.14
N ASP A 628 46.69 -24.48 11.74
CA ASP A 628 46.53 -24.11 10.33
C ASP A 628 47.90 -23.96 9.64
N TRP A 629 48.83 -23.27 10.29
CA TRP A 629 50.22 -23.21 9.77
C TRP A 629 50.88 -24.60 9.68
N GLN A 630 50.72 -25.42 10.71
CA GLN A 630 51.28 -26.80 10.70
C GLN A 630 50.67 -27.66 9.60
N ALA A 631 49.38 -27.55 9.36
CA ALA A 631 48.66 -28.30 8.34
C ALA A 631 48.97 -27.86 6.91
N ASN A 632 49.29 -26.58 6.72
CA ASN A 632 49.44 -25.94 5.40
C ASN A 632 50.88 -25.57 5.06
N TYR A 633 51.84 -25.89 5.94
CA TYR A 633 53.24 -25.54 5.71
C TYR A 633 53.75 -26.03 4.34
N GLY A 634 54.28 -25.09 3.54
CA GLY A 634 54.81 -25.30 2.19
C GLY A 634 53.77 -25.10 1.08
N LEU A 635 52.52 -24.78 1.41
CA LEU A 635 51.54 -24.36 0.40
C LEU A 635 51.82 -22.92 -0.08
N SER A 636 51.48 -22.64 -1.33
CA SER A 636 51.50 -21.30 -1.92
C SER A 636 50.35 -21.15 -2.89
N ILE A 637 49.76 -19.93 -2.93
CA ILE A 637 48.78 -19.59 -3.96
C ILE A 637 49.58 -19.46 -5.27
N THR A 638 49.43 -20.42 -6.19
CA THR A 638 49.89 -20.27 -7.55
C THR A 638 48.88 -19.44 -8.30
N THR A 639 49.19 -18.17 -8.51
CA THR A 639 48.46 -17.33 -9.48
C THR A 639 48.72 -17.82 -10.88
N ASP A 640 48.10 -18.94 -11.29
CA ASP A 640 47.94 -19.22 -12.70
C ASP A 640 46.92 -18.22 -13.26
N LEU A 641 47.42 -17.06 -13.69
CA LEU A 641 46.67 -16.10 -14.51
C LEU A 641 46.48 -16.72 -15.91
N SER A 642 45.74 -17.80 -16.00
CA SER A 642 45.10 -18.16 -17.27
C SER A 642 43.85 -17.29 -17.40
N SER A 643 44.04 -16.14 -18.05
CA SER A 643 42.98 -15.23 -18.47
C SER A 643 41.93 -15.97 -19.30
N SER A 644 40.85 -16.41 -18.69
CA SER A 644 39.59 -16.48 -19.42
C SER A 644 39.09 -15.02 -19.53
N VAL A 645 39.22 -14.48 -20.74
CA VAL A 645 38.65 -13.19 -21.09
C VAL A 645 37.13 -13.30 -20.95
N VAL A 646 36.63 -12.88 -19.81
CA VAL A 646 35.23 -12.47 -19.67
C VAL A 646 35.22 -11.04 -20.22
N PRO A 647 34.35 -10.69 -21.20
CA PRO A 647 34.24 -9.32 -21.68
C PRO A 647 33.82 -8.44 -20.50
N GLU A 648 34.62 -7.44 -20.17
CA GLU A 648 34.32 -6.47 -19.12
C GLU A 648 33.02 -5.74 -19.40
N PRO A 649 32.08 -5.68 -18.44
CA PRO A 649 31.30 -4.49 -18.27
C PRO A 649 32.17 -3.52 -17.49
N THR A 650 32.52 -2.47 -18.14
CA THR A 650 33.39 -1.35 -17.77
C THR A 650 33.64 -1.20 -16.25
N ALA A 651 34.88 -1.45 -15.83
CA ALA A 651 35.40 -1.25 -14.46
C ALA A 651 35.20 0.19 -13.91
N LEU A 652 34.78 1.13 -14.76
CA LEU A 652 34.37 2.49 -14.36
C LEU A 652 33.05 2.54 -13.63
N LEU A 653 32.15 1.56 -13.82
CA LEU A 653 30.84 1.55 -13.14
C LEU A 653 30.93 1.04 -11.69
N LEU A 654 31.78 0.03 -11.43
CA LEU A 654 31.99 -0.49 -10.07
C LEU A 654 32.70 0.50 -9.14
N ALA A 655 33.70 1.25 -9.64
CA ALA A 655 34.38 2.27 -8.84
C ALA A 655 33.48 3.47 -8.49
N THR A 656 32.52 3.80 -9.36
CA THR A 656 31.52 4.86 -9.09
C THR A 656 30.45 4.42 -8.12
N ILE A 657 30.06 3.15 -8.12
CA ILE A 657 29.06 2.61 -7.17
C ILE A 657 29.64 2.56 -5.75
N THR A 658 30.89 2.13 -5.56
CA THR A 658 31.52 2.08 -4.23
C THR A 658 31.76 3.48 -3.65
N LEU A 659 32.06 4.49 -4.47
CA LEU A 659 32.21 5.89 -4.04
C LEU A 659 30.86 6.58 -3.77
N LEU A 660 29.80 6.19 -4.47
CA LEU A 660 28.44 6.71 -4.25
C LEU A 660 27.78 6.12 -3.00
N LEU A 661 28.05 4.85 -2.68
CA LEU A 661 27.51 4.19 -1.46
C LEU A 661 28.20 4.70 -0.19
N SER A 662 29.50 5.00 -0.22
CA SER A 662 30.20 5.58 0.95
C SER A 662 29.87 7.06 1.19
N SER A 663 29.45 7.80 0.17
CA SER A 663 29.02 9.21 0.31
C SER A 663 27.54 9.34 0.73
N LYS A 664 26.71 8.30 0.54
CA LYS A 664 25.27 8.33 0.87
C LYS A 664 24.97 8.08 2.35
N ARG A 665 25.87 7.47 3.13
CA ARG A 665 25.68 7.33 4.60
C ARG A 665 25.67 8.65 5.39
N ASN A 666 26.06 9.79 4.77
CA ASN A 666 26.16 11.08 5.47
C ASN A 666 25.19 12.17 4.98
N SER A 667 24.18 11.84 4.16
CA SER A 667 23.27 12.87 3.62
C SER A 667 21.78 12.53 3.66
N PHE A 668 21.37 11.58 4.54
CA PHE A 668 19.98 11.35 4.87
C PHE A 668 19.75 11.77 6.33
N TRP A 669 19.67 13.07 6.60
CA TRP A 669 18.94 13.72 7.71
C TRP A 669 18.63 15.15 7.29
#